data_fda77968200e4a9dd244d91f29351960
#
_entry.id   fda77968200e4a9dd244d91f29351960
#
_cell.length_a   1.000
_cell.length_b   1.000
_cell.length_c   1.000
_cell.angle_alpha   90.00
_cell.angle_beta   90.00
_cell.angle_gamma   90.00
#
_symmetry.space_group_name_H-M   'P 1'
#
loop_
_entity.id
_entity.type
_entity.pdbx_description
1 polymer ?
#
loop_
_entity_poly.entity_id
_entity_poly.type
_entity_poly.pdbx_seq_one_letter_code
_entity_poly.pdbx_strand_id
1 'polypeptide(L)'
;MSRPFLAPCLAYSAGVLAMQQWEGDPVLVSWLLIACILGWLFFRAHRRAILHFGFLPVGGLVWFFASVPWRDDDLRALTDPESELVSVRGRLMETPSLKVLGPPEAPRLRTRGVLRVESFQRGAEWVQAVGDVLVTVPGALPGGFFRTRLVEISGVLHPPPLARAPGLFDARAFFADQGIWKQLDSERLSDWRLVDLGPVSPPWSERFLPWARRQLSMGLPDDESTRLLAAMALGWKTPLTGEVDDVFMQSGTLHVFAISGLHIALVAGLLVGGLSLFRIPRAVAGLLAIPCVWFYIAATGWQASAIRSGIMISVIALGWSLSRPSDLLNSLAAAALAILLFDPGQVFQAGFLLSFIAVAGLALLVPGIQGWLLERLLPRPDPMLLESLQPRWIRWVQIPVRALCLSLATGLAAGLATLPLVWHFFHLVSPVSVLANLVVVPLSSLALAAEFGSLVVGPLIPWLGEVFNSSAWVWMKLMVGCGRLAAEVPGGHLWVAAPTWFWWVPWYAAGIAVTSGACHSVRWRWGWLAGVGVWLGAAAIHFGVVRGTARWTVLDPAEALWMDATWSHPALLVDSGSPADAAGVVIPFGHSRGVGHLPQMLLSRCDRRHAGGLSAVLGAFEPDELLVSAGWRSSRISEQIGAGWSGRLRWVETGTRSQEIEWLHPDSGSIERVSSDAAVGLVRNEGGFRLAWIGDLAAEGQRRLAARVQAGRGVDLLIAAVPPRGGMLSEALLNGLKPRAVVIASEPAPSPRQLPAETWRRLRSRGIPLLRTDRHGSVSVVVRDGELWLESQRGFSRSLPAAVR
;
A
#
# COMPACT_ATOMS: atom_id res chain seq x y z
N MET A 1 0.30 -20.56 -31.60
CA MET A 1 1.66 -19.96 -31.66
C MET A 1 2.46 -20.45 -30.47
N SER A 2 3.72 -20.84 -30.64
CA SER A 2 4.61 -21.19 -29.53
C SER A 2 4.98 -19.92 -28.76
N ARG A 3 4.86 -19.93 -27.43
CA ARG A 3 5.19 -18.81 -26.53
C ARG A 3 6.49 -19.13 -25.78
N PRO A 4 7.67 -18.94 -26.42
CA PRO A 4 8.93 -19.46 -25.89
C PRO A 4 9.37 -18.81 -24.59
N PHE A 5 8.93 -17.58 -24.24
CA PHE A 5 9.31 -16.89 -23.03
C PHE A 5 8.38 -17.13 -21.84
N LEU A 6 7.17 -17.67 -22.06
CA LEU A 6 6.20 -17.83 -20.97
C LEU A 6 6.67 -18.83 -19.91
N ALA A 7 7.08 -20.01 -20.32
CA ALA A 7 7.54 -21.04 -19.40
C ALA A 7 8.83 -20.66 -18.63
N PRO A 8 9.89 -20.11 -19.27
CA PRO A 8 11.05 -19.60 -18.57
C PRO A 8 10.73 -18.50 -17.55
N CYS A 9 9.86 -17.55 -17.91
CA CYS A 9 9.44 -16.48 -17.01
C CYS A 9 8.74 -17.03 -15.75
N LEU A 10 7.79 -17.94 -15.92
CA LEU A 10 7.07 -18.58 -14.81
C LEU A 10 8.02 -19.41 -13.93
N ALA A 11 8.94 -20.19 -14.52
CA ALA A 11 9.92 -20.98 -13.80
C ALA A 11 10.87 -20.08 -12.98
N TYR A 12 11.38 -19.01 -13.58
CA TYR A 12 12.24 -18.03 -12.90
C TYR A 12 11.53 -17.39 -11.70
N SER A 13 10.31 -16.89 -11.91
CA SER A 13 9.51 -16.27 -10.84
C SER A 13 9.23 -17.26 -9.69
N ALA A 14 8.92 -18.52 -10.03
CA ALA A 14 8.72 -19.57 -9.04
C ALA A 14 10.00 -19.86 -8.22
N GLY A 15 11.17 -19.80 -8.85
CA GLY A 15 12.46 -19.96 -8.17
C GLY A 15 12.74 -18.83 -7.18
N VAL A 16 12.47 -17.58 -7.57
CA VAL A 16 12.59 -16.41 -6.67
C VAL A 16 11.66 -16.54 -5.47
N LEU A 17 10.37 -16.85 -5.70
CA LEU A 17 9.38 -17.05 -4.66
C LEU A 17 9.73 -18.21 -3.70
N ALA A 18 10.19 -19.34 -4.24
CA ALA A 18 10.59 -20.48 -3.44
C ALA A 18 11.78 -20.15 -2.53
N MET A 19 12.77 -19.47 -3.06
CA MET A 19 13.97 -19.09 -2.30
C MET A 19 13.67 -18.13 -1.16
N GLN A 20 12.76 -17.19 -1.38
CA GLN A 20 12.31 -16.24 -0.34
C GLN A 20 11.55 -16.95 0.78
N GLN A 21 10.65 -17.89 0.43
CA GLN A 21 9.74 -18.51 1.41
C GLN A 21 10.41 -19.58 2.26
N TRP A 22 11.39 -20.30 1.71
CA TRP A 22 11.97 -21.49 2.36
C TRP A 22 13.39 -21.25 2.86
N GLU A 23 13.91 -20.00 2.78
CA GLU A 23 15.31 -19.71 3.14
C GLU A 23 16.28 -20.79 2.61
N GLY A 24 16.06 -21.16 1.34
CA GLY A 24 16.64 -22.35 0.74
C GLY A 24 18.18 -22.30 0.74
N ASP A 25 18.79 -23.47 0.91
CA ASP A 25 20.23 -23.64 0.82
C ASP A 25 20.71 -23.36 -0.62
N PRO A 26 21.54 -22.32 -0.86
CA PRO A 26 22.05 -21.99 -2.18
C PRO A 26 22.88 -23.13 -2.80
N VAL A 27 23.49 -23.98 -1.98
CA VAL A 27 24.24 -25.16 -2.45
C VAL A 27 23.30 -26.17 -3.09
N LEU A 28 22.16 -26.46 -2.46
CA LEU A 28 21.14 -27.33 -3.03
C LEU A 28 20.59 -26.79 -4.35
N VAL A 29 20.32 -25.49 -4.41
CA VAL A 29 19.82 -24.82 -5.62
C VAL A 29 20.87 -24.87 -6.74
N SER A 30 22.15 -24.70 -6.40
CA SER A 30 23.27 -24.85 -7.34
C SER A 30 23.37 -26.26 -7.92
N TRP A 31 23.18 -27.29 -7.09
CA TRP A 31 23.14 -28.69 -7.55
C TRP A 31 21.95 -28.96 -8.46
N LEU A 32 20.78 -28.37 -8.19
CA LEU A 32 19.62 -28.45 -9.09
C LEU A 32 19.90 -27.82 -10.45
N LEU A 33 20.62 -26.68 -10.48
CA LEU A 33 21.04 -26.05 -11.72
C LEU A 33 22.02 -26.93 -12.51
N ILE A 34 23.02 -27.50 -11.84
CA ILE A 34 23.96 -28.44 -12.46
C ILE A 34 23.20 -29.66 -13.01
N ALA A 35 22.26 -30.23 -12.27
CA ALA A 35 21.44 -31.34 -12.73
C ALA A 35 20.60 -30.99 -13.96
N CYS A 36 20.05 -29.77 -14.04
CA CYS A 36 19.36 -29.27 -15.24
C CYS A 36 20.30 -29.15 -16.43
N ILE A 37 21.50 -28.62 -16.24
CA ILE A 37 22.50 -28.51 -17.31
C ILE A 37 22.92 -29.91 -17.83
N LEU A 38 23.22 -30.82 -16.93
CA LEU A 38 23.58 -32.21 -17.29
C LEU A 38 22.41 -32.90 -17.99
N GLY A 39 21.18 -32.78 -17.47
CA GLY A 39 19.99 -33.29 -18.11
C GLY A 39 19.78 -32.74 -19.51
N TRP A 40 20.01 -31.43 -19.74
CA TRP A 40 19.92 -30.82 -21.05
C TRP A 40 20.97 -31.38 -22.03
N LEU A 41 22.19 -31.70 -21.56
CA LEU A 41 23.23 -32.28 -22.37
C LEU A 41 22.88 -33.74 -22.79
N PHE A 42 22.40 -34.52 -21.84
CA PHE A 42 22.22 -35.99 -22.07
C PHE A 42 20.84 -36.33 -22.64
N PHE A 43 19.74 -35.61 -22.28
CA PHE A 43 18.37 -35.97 -22.69
C PHE A 43 17.88 -35.13 -23.87
N ARG A 44 18.30 -35.48 -25.09
CA ARG A 44 17.94 -34.75 -26.33
C ARG A 44 16.44 -34.55 -26.52
N ALA A 45 15.62 -35.57 -26.20
CA ALA A 45 14.17 -35.53 -26.36
C ALA A 45 13.49 -34.49 -25.46
N HIS A 46 14.03 -34.20 -24.30
CA HIS A 46 13.44 -33.33 -23.28
C HIS A 46 14.13 -31.96 -23.14
N ARG A 47 15.08 -31.66 -24.02
CA ARG A 47 15.91 -30.41 -23.93
C ARG A 47 15.11 -29.14 -23.72
N ARG A 48 13.97 -28.96 -24.37
CA ARG A 48 13.13 -27.77 -24.20
C ARG A 48 12.53 -27.69 -22.79
N ALA A 49 11.98 -28.77 -22.29
CA ALA A 49 11.41 -28.82 -20.94
C ALA A 49 12.50 -28.56 -19.89
N ILE A 50 13.65 -29.22 -20.00
CA ILE A 50 14.78 -29.06 -19.07
C ILE A 50 15.32 -27.62 -19.09
N LEU A 51 15.43 -27.00 -20.28
CA LEU A 51 15.82 -25.61 -20.40
C LEU A 51 14.84 -24.66 -19.67
N HIS A 52 13.55 -24.90 -19.84
CA HIS A 52 12.53 -24.10 -19.15
C HIS A 52 12.61 -24.25 -17.62
N PHE A 53 12.75 -25.50 -17.13
CA PHE A 53 12.91 -25.76 -15.70
C PHE A 53 14.22 -25.22 -15.13
N GLY A 54 15.28 -25.13 -15.92
CA GLY A 54 16.56 -24.55 -15.52
C GLY A 54 16.49 -23.08 -15.10
N PHE A 55 15.46 -22.34 -15.51
CA PHE A 55 15.23 -20.98 -15.04
C PHE A 55 14.77 -20.92 -13.57
N LEU A 56 14.22 -21.99 -13.01
CA LEU A 56 13.81 -22.01 -11.61
C LEU A 56 15.02 -21.87 -10.66
N PRO A 57 16.06 -22.72 -10.70
CA PRO A 57 17.23 -22.54 -9.85
C PRO A 57 17.98 -21.23 -10.16
N VAL A 58 17.98 -20.76 -11.42
CA VAL A 58 18.56 -19.45 -11.75
C VAL A 58 17.88 -18.34 -10.98
N GLY A 59 16.53 -18.29 -10.97
CA GLY A 59 15.78 -17.32 -10.21
C GLY A 59 16.09 -17.35 -8.72
N GLY A 60 16.14 -18.55 -8.13
CA GLY A 60 16.50 -18.73 -6.73
C GLY A 60 17.90 -18.22 -6.37
N LEU A 61 18.91 -18.54 -7.18
CA LEU A 61 20.29 -18.08 -6.97
C LEU A 61 20.41 -16.56 -7.15
N VAL A 62 19.79 -15.99 -8.16
CA VAL A 62 19.84 -14.53 -8.38
C VAL A 62 19.21 -13.80 -7.19
N TRP A 63 18.10 -14.29 -6.66
CA TRP A 63 17.48 -13.76 -5.46
C TRP A 63 18.39 -13.89 -4.23
N PHE A 64 19.00 -15.05 -4.02
CA PHE A 64 19.91 -15.27 -2.91
C PHE A 64 21.06 -14.24 -2.92
N PHE A 65 21.77 -14.09 -4.06
CA PHE A 65 22.85 -13.13 -4.17
C PHE A 65 22.41 -11.66 -4.07
N ALA A 66 21.15 -11.36 -4.40
CA ALA A 66 20.61 -10.02 -4.21
C ALA A 66 20.23 -9.72 -2.75
N SER A 67 19.80 -10.73 -1.98
CA SER A 67 19.27 -10.56 -0.63
C SER A 67 20.32 -10.67 0.48
N VAL A 68 21.37 -11.47 0.29
CA VAL A 68 22.40 -11.73 1.31
C VAL A 68 23.62 -10.85 1.10
N PRO A 69 24.22 -10.26 2.16
CA PRO A 69 25.50 -9.55 2.07
C PRO A 69 26.64 -10.56 1.90
N TRP A 70 27.10 -10.74 0.66
CA TRP A 70 28.17 -11.68 0.31
C TRP A 70 29.55 -11.01 0.13
N ARG A 71 29.57 -9.67 0.23
CA ARG A 71 30.79 -8.86 0.09
C ARG A 71 31.19 -8.26 1.44
N ASP A 72 32.47 -8.25 1.72
CA ASP A 72 33.00 -7.67 2.96
C ASP A 72 32.83 -6.15 3.02
N ASP A 73 32.70 -5.48 1.87
CA ASP A 73 32.44 -4.05 1.74
C ASP A 73 30.92 -3.70 1.71
N ASP A 74 30.02 -4.66 1.94
CA ASP A 74 28.60 -4.38 2.03
C ASP A 74 28.28 -3.56 3.29
N LEU A 75 27.59 -2.44 3.09
CA LEU A 75 27.22 -1.51 4.18
C LEU A 75 26.46 -2.22 5.32
N ARG A 76 25.70 -3.28 5.01
CA ARG A 76 24.96 -4.09 5.99
C ARG A 76 25.86 -4.83 6.96
N ALA A 77 27.03 -5.28 6.48
CA ALA A 77 28.00 -5.99 7.28
C ALA A 77 28.88 -5.04 8.11
N LEU A 78 29.05 -3.80 7.63
CA LEU A 78 29.96 -2.81 8.21
C LEU A 78 29.31 -1.91 9.27
N THR A 79 27.97 -1.83 9.32
CA THR A 79 27.22 -0.90 10.18
C THR A 79 26.38 -1.61 11.23
N ASP A 80 26.11 -0.91 12.35
CA ASP A 80 25.28 -1.43 13.43
C ASP A 80 23.86 -1.82 12.92
N PRO A 81 23.33 -2.98 13.35
CA PRO A 81 21.99 -3.40 13.00
C PRO A 81 20.88 -2.42 13.43
N GLU A 82 21.02 -1.74 14.55
CA GLU A 82 19.97 -0.87 15.10
C GLU A 82 20.06 0.55 14.58
N SER A 83 21.03 1.32 15.04
CA SER A 83 21.22 2.72 14.59
C SER A 83 22.61 3.22 14.89
N GLU A 84 23.17 4.02 13.99
CA GLU A 84 24.52 4.58 14.11
C GLU A 84 24.56 6.00 13.50
N LEU A 85 25.28 6.93 14.16
CA LEU A 85 25.55 8.25 13.61
C LEU A 85 26.75 8.16 12.66
N VAL A 86 26.53 8.42 11.39
CA VAL A 86 27.55 8.27 10.35
C VAL A 86 27.52 9.42 9.35
N SER A 87 28.67 9.61 8.68
CA SER A 87 28.75 10.38 7.44
C SER A 87 29.03 9.44 6.28
N VAL A 88 28.25 9.56 5.21
CA VAL A 88 28.39 8.73 3.99
C VAL A 88 28.69 9.59 2.79
N ARG A 89 29.52 9.08 1.89
CA ARG A 89 29.76 9.63 0.55
C ARG A 89 29.24 8.69 -0.50
N GLY A 90 28.58 9.23 -1.52
CA GLY A 90 28.08 8.40 -2.59
C GLY A 90 27.41 9.23 -3.66
N ARG A 91 26.89 8.54 -4.69
CA ARG A 91 26.21 9.16 -5.82
C ARG A 91 24.71 9.05 -5.68
N LEU A 92 24.03 10.16 -5.93
CA LEU A 92 22.57 10.17 -5.99
C LEU A 92 22.10 9.32 -7.18
N MET A 93 21.28 8.31 -6.91
CA MET A 93 20.70 7.43 -7.94
C MET A 93 19.50 8.06 -8.62
N GLU A 94 18.83 8.96 -7.92
CA GLU A 94 17.71 9.76 -8.42
C GLU A 94 17.85 11.20 -7.91
N THR A 95 17.18 12.15 -8.56
CA THR A 95 17.10 13.51 -8.07
C THR A 95 16.19 13.53 -6.85
N PRO A 96 16.69 14.03 -5.69
CA PRO A 96 15.90 14.03 -4.46
C PRO A 96 14.59 14.78 -4.63
N SER A 97 13.50 14.17 -4.24
CA SER A 97 12.15 14.70 -4.41
C SER A 97 11.55 15.16 -3.08
N LEU A 98 10.89 16.32 -3.10
CA LEU A 98 10.15 16.81 -1.96
C LEU A 98 8.88 16.00 -1.76
N LYS A 99 8.69 15.47 -0.55
CA LYS A 99 7.50 14.74 -0.15
C LYS A 99 6.78 15.50 0.95
N VAL A 100 5.47 15.54 0.84
CA VAL A 100 4.59 16.01 1.91
C VAL A 100 4.24 14.79 2.76
N LEU A 101 4.60 14.82 4.02
CA LEU A 101 4.34 13.77 5.00
C LEU A 101 3.48 14.33 6.12
N GLY A 102 2.63 13.51 6.69
CA GLY A 102 1.74 13.90 7.79
C GLY A 102 0.35 14.33 7.32
N PRO A 103 -0.53 14.62 8.27
CA PRO A 103 -1.92 14.96 7.96
C PRO A 103 -2.01 16.33 7.26
N PRO A 104 -3.08 16.57 6.49
CA PRO A 104 -3.29 17.85 5.78
C PRO A 104 -3.22 19.07 6.68
N GLU A 105 -3.60 18.93 7.95
CA GLU A 105 -3.61 19.98 8.96
C GLU A 105 -2.21 20.38 9.46
N ALA A 106 -1.21 19.47 9.30
CA ALA A 106 0.17 19.69 9.72
C ALA A 106 1.15 19.03 8.76
N PRO A 107 1.24 19.48 7.51
CA PRO A 107 2.09 18.86 6.50
C PRO A 107 3.57 19.08 6.87
N ARG A 108 4.34 18.00 6.85
CA ARG A 108 5.79 18.04 7.03
C ARG A 108 6.45 17.82 5.68
N LEU A 109 7.18 18.83 5.24
CA LEU A 109 7.97 18.72 4.02
C LEU A 109 9.26 17.98 4.32
N ARG A 110 9.53 16.91 3.62
CA ARG A 110 10.80 16.19 3.65
C ARG A 110 11.29 15.90 2.24
N THR A 111 12.55 16.19 2.00
CA THR A 111 13.19 15.74 0.77
C THR A 111 13.73 14.32 0.96
N ARG A 112 13.52 13.49 -0.05
CA ARG A 112 13.88 12.07 -0.06
C ARG A 112 14.57 11.71 -1.36
N GLY A 113 15.60 10.87 -1.28
CA GLY A 113 16.32 10.33 -2.43
C GLY A 113 16.97 8.99 -2.10
N VAL A 114 17.58 8.37 -3.10
CA VAL A 114 18.38 7.15 -2.96
C VAL A 114 19.84 7.47 -3.27
N LEU A 115 20.71 7.10 -2.34
CA LEU A 115 22.16 7.29 -2.43
C LEU A 115 22.83 5.94 -2.61
N ARG A 116 23.63 5.79 -3.66
CA ARG A 116 24.60 4.68 -3.76
C ARG A 116 25.85 5.04 -3.04
N VAL A 117 26.09 4.38 -1.92
CA VAL A 117 27.25 4.63 -1.07
C VAL A 117 28.51 4.11 -1.75
N GLU A 118 29.57 4.92 -1.73
CA GLU A 118 30.92 4.58 -2.17
C GLU A 118 31.88 4.47 -0.97
N SER A 119 31.64 5.25 0.08
CA SER A 119 32.38 5.19 1.33
C SER A 119 31.59 5.75 2.52
N PHE A 120 31.91 5.31 3.71
CA PHE A 120 31.36 5.86 4.93
C PHE A 120 32.47 6.16 5.94
N GLN A 121 32.22 7.11 6.80
CA GLN A 121 33.19 7.56 7.82
C GLN A 121 33.00 6.71 9.08
N ARG A 122 34.06 6.03 9.48
CA ARG A 122 34.18 5.30 10.75
C ARG A 122 35.21 5.96 11.63
N GLY A 123 34.77 6.74 12.62
CA GLY A 123 35.70 7.58 13.40
C GLY A 123 36.27 8.71 12.53
N ALA A 124 37.61 8.75 12.38
CA ALA A 124 38.30 9.72 11.53
C ALA A 124 38.60 9.22 10.09
N GLU A 125 38.40 7.94 9.81
CA GLU A 125 38.79 7.32 8.54
C GLU A 125 37.56 7.06 7.64
N TRP A 126 37.79 7.19 6.31
CA TRP A 126 36.82 6.82 5.30
C TRP A 126 37.08 5.39 4.85
N VAL A 127 36.08 4.53 5.04
CA VAL A 127 36.11 3.12 4.65
C VAL A 127 35.25 2.94 3.38
N GLN A 128 35.77 2.17 2.43
CA GLN A 128 34.95 1.83 1.24
C GLN A 128 33.79 0.97 1.64
N ALA A 129 32.61 1.32 1.12
CA ALA A 129 31.39 0.57 1.35
C ALA A 129 30.48 0.65 0.13
N VAL A 130 29.75 -0.42 -0.11
CA VAL A 130 28.77 -0.51 -1.22
C VAL A 130 27.41 -0.84 -0.67
N GLY A 131 26.41 -0.11 -1.15
CA GLY A 131 25.01 -0.32 -0.78
C GLY A 131 24.16 0.88 -1.18
N ASP A 132 22.88 0.63 -1.43
CA ASP A 132 21.92 1.71 -1.70
C ASP A 132 21.21 2.07 -0.39
N VAL A 133 21.17 3.36 -0.07
CA VAL A 133 20.62 3.92 1.17
C VAL A 133 19.56 4.94 0.84
N LEU A 134 18.41 4.82 1.53
CA LEU A 134 17.37 5.83 1.48
C LEU A 134 17.80 7.02 2.32
N VAL A 135 17.87 8.21 1.73
CA VAL A 135 18.29 9.43 2.43
C VAL A 135 17.12 10.40 2.57
N THR A 136 16.97 10.97 3.78
CA THR A 136 15.89 11.93 4.03
C THR A 136 16.39 13.15 4.81
N VAL A 137 15.80 14.33 4.52
CA VAL A 137 16.09 15.57 5.22
C VAL A 137 14.83 16.44 5.31
N PRO A 138 14.61 17.16 6.42
CA PRO A 138 13.51 18.13 6.51
C PRO A 138 13.68 19.29 5.54
N GLY A 139 12.57 19.71 4.90
CA GLY A 139 12.54 20.84 3.98
C GLY A 139 12.96 20.51 2.56
N ALA A 140 13.12 21.55 1.74
CA ALA A 140 13.52 21.45 0.33
C ALA A 140 15.02 21.70 0.20
N LEU A 141 15.73 20.80 -0.49
CA LEU A 141 17.15 20.97 -0.81
C LEU A 141 17.32 22.14 -1.79
N PRO A 142 18.41 22.92 -1.67
CA PRO A 142 18.77 23.91 -2.66
C PRO A 142 19.12 23.25 -4.01
N GLY A 143 19.11 24.05 -5.08
CA GLY A 143 19.50 23.55 -6.41
C GLY A 143 20.93 23.02 -6.42
N GLY A 144 21.18 22.02 -7.27
CA GLY A 144 22.50 21.38 -7.41
C GLY A 144 22.52 19.91 -6.97
N PHE A 145 21.57 19.44 -6.21
CA PHE A 145 21.40 18.03 -5.84
C PHE A 145 20.55 17.30 -6.88
N PHE A 146 21.18 16.65 -7.83
CA PHE A 146 20.51 15.89 -8.88
C PHE A 146 21.19 14.53 -9.10
N ARG A 147 20.53 13.67 -9.83
CA ARG A 147 21.04 12.33 -10.16
C ARG A 147 22.51 12.39 -10.63
N THR A 148 23.31 11.43 -10.20
CA THR A 148 24.75 11.25 -10.47
C THR A 148 25.70 12.16 -9.69
N ARG A 149 25.21 13.16 -8.95
CA ARG A 149 26.08 14.01 -8.10
C ARG A 149 26.67 13.22 -6.97
N LEU A 150 27.96 13.45 -6.71
CA LEU A 150 28.65 12.94 -5.54
C LEU A 150 28.36 13.85 -4.36
N VAL A 151 27.78 13.27 -3.33
CA VAL A 151 27.36 14.00 -2.12
C VAL A 151 27.91 13.35 -0.87
N GLU A 152 28.13 14.15 0.16
CA GLU A 152 28.42 13.74 1.51
C GLU A 152 27.20 14.08 2.38
N ILE A 153 26.68 13.10 3.10
CA ILE A 153 25.50 13.25 3.93
C ILE A 153 25.81 12.70 5.32
N SER A 154 25.54 13.51 6.35
CA SER A 154 25.67 13.12 7.75
C SER A 154 24.30 12.92 8.38
N GLY A 155 24.15 11.91 9.21
CA GLY A 155 22.88 11.63 9.87
C GLY A 155 22.87 10.30 10.61
N VAL A 156 21.69 9.92 11.07
CA VAL A 156 21.46 8.64 11.75
C VAL A 156 21.09 7.57 10.72
N LEU A 157 21.97 6.58 10.61
CA LEU A 157 21.75 5.42 9.75
C LEU A 157 21.03 4.33 10.54
N HIS A 158 19.87 3.91 10.08
CA HIS A 158 19.07 2.86 10.72
C HIS A 158 18.33 2.04 9.68
N PRO A 159 17.80 0.85 10.01
CA PRO A 159 16.91 0.13 9.10
C PRO A 159 15.62 0.92 8.84
N PRO A 160 15.00 0.82 7.67
CA PRO A 160 13.66 1.37 7.45
C PRO A 160 12.65 0.84 8.51
N PRO A 161 11.62 1.63 8.86
CA PRO A 161 10.67 1.25 9.90
C PRO A 161 9.87 0.00 9.50
N LEU A 162 9.65 -0.88 10.47
CA LEU A 162 8.71 -1.99 10.35
C LEU A 162 7.27 -1.47 10.27
N ALA A 163 6.37 -2.29 9.75
CA ALA A 163 4.95 -2.03 9.88
C ALA A 163 4.59 -1.73 11.35
N ARG A 164 3.77 -0.73 11.60
CA ARG A 164 3.38 -0.33 12.96
C ARG A 164 2.31 -1.24 13.57
N ALA A 165 1.49 -1.86 12.71
CA ALA A 165 0.49 -2.83 13.11
C ALA A 165 0.32 -3.91 12.02
N PRO A 166 -0.25 -5.08 12.37
CA PRO A 166 -0.51 -6.14 11.40
C PRO A 166 -1.42 -5.67 10.26
N GLY A 167 -1.05 -5.97 9.02
CA GLY A 167 -1.81 -5.55 7.83
C GLY A 167 -1.48 -4.14 7.33
N LEU A 168 -0.62 -3.37 8.01
CA LEU A 168 -0.12 -2.10 7.50
C LEU A 168 1.08 -2.27 6.58
N PHE A 169 1.36 -1.22 5.80
CA PHE A 169 2.50 -1.17 4.90
C PHE A 169 3.82 -1.34 5.65
N ASP A 170 4.59 -2.36 5.26
CA ASP A 170 5.93 -2.61 5.79
C ASP A 170 6.98 -1.94 4.90
N ALA A 171 7.48 -0.79 5.36
CA ALA A 171 8.50 -0.06 4.62
C ALA A 171 9.82 -0.81 4.57
N ARG A 172 10.17 -1.59 5.62
CA ARG A 172 11.41 -2.37 5.65
C ARG A 172 11.40 -3.46 4.58
N ALA A 173 10.33 -4.25 4.50
CA ALA A 173 10.19 -5.26 3.47
C ALA A 173 10.16 -4.64 2.07
N PHE A 174 9.38 -3.56 1.89
CA PHE A 174 9.27 -2.87 0.60
C PHE A 174 10.60 -2.32 0.09
N PHE A 175 11.43 -1.75 0.96
CA PHE A 175 12.75 -1.25 0.56
C PHE A 175 13.78 -2.36 0.41
N ALA A 176 13.72 -3.39 1.25
CA ALA A 176 14.56 -4.58 1.11
C ALA A 176 14.38 -5.25 -0.25
N ASP A 177 13.14 -5.35 -0.74
CA ASP A 177 12.83 -5.86 -2.09
C ASP A 177 13.45 -5.00 -3.20
N GLN A 178 13.81 -3.74 -2.92
CA GLN A 178 14.51 -2.83 -3.82
C GLN A 178 16.03 -2.79 -3.58
N GLY A 179 16.55 -3.65 -2.72
CA GLY A 179 17.97 -3.67 -2.34
C GLY A 179 18.39 -2.55 -1.38
N ILE A 180 17.41 -1.80 -0.81
CA ILE A 180 17.64 -0.71 0.13
C ILE A 180 17.37 -1.22 1.54
N TRP A 181 18.44 -1.46 2.31
CA TRP A 181 18.33 -2.05 3.65
C TRP A 181 18.51 -1.05 4.78
N LYS A 182 19.00 0.12 4.48
CA LYS A 182 19.28 1.18 5.44
C LYS A 182 18.68 2.50 4.99
N GLN A 183 18.28 3.31 5.96
CA GLN A 183 17.80 4.67 5.82
C GLN A 183 18.69 5.61 6.62
N LEU A 184 19.08 6.72 6.02
CA LEU A 184 19.87 7.78 6.66
C LEU A 184 18.99 9.01 6.83
N ASP A 185 18.70 9.37 8.07
CA ASP A 185 17.89 10.54 8.40
C ASP A 185 18.83 11.68 8.85
N SER A 186 18.84 12.75 8.06
CA SER A 186 19.52 14.00 8.41
C SER A 186 18.56 14.94 9.12
N GLU A 187 19.06 15.69 10.09
CA GLU A 187 18.27 16.67 10.83
C GLU A 187 18.20 18.04 10.14
N ARG A 188 19.26 18.41 9.43
CA ARG A 188 19.42 19.75 8.83
C ARG A 188 19.83 19.65 7.37
N LEU A 189 19.45 20.66 6.60
CA LEU A 189 19.88 20.79 5.19
C LEU A 189 21.41 20.95 5.06
N SER A 190 22.09 21.52 6.08
CA SER A 190 23.56 21.67 6.13
C SER A 190 24.32 20.34 6.21
N ASP A 191 23.63 19.26 6.60
CA ASP A 191 24.21 17.92 6.71
C ASP A 191 24.41 17.27 5.32
N TRP A 192 23.85 17.89 4.29
CA TRP A 192 24.04 17.52 2.89
C TRP A 192 25.04 18.45 2.22
N ARG A 193 26.15 17.91 1.74
CA ARG A 193 27.24 18.65 1.09
C ARG A 193 27.54 18.08 -0.28
N LEU A 194 27.74 18.94 -1.25
CA LEU A 194 28.26 18.54 -2.56
C LEU A 194 29.79 18.36 -2.43
N VAL A 195 30.28 17.19 -2.75
CA VAL A 195 31.71 16.87 -2.75
C VAL A 195 32.36 17.40 -4.02
N ASP A 196 31.67 17.26 -5.12
CA ASP A 196 32.12 17.74 -6.43
C ASP A 196 31.57 19.14 -6.69
N LEU A 197 32.41 20.15 -6.49
CA LEU A 197 32.04 21.57 -6.69
C LEU A 197 32.17 22.02 -8.16
N GLY A 198 32.57 21.12 -9.08
CA GLY A 198 32.67 21.47 -10.49
C GLY A 198 31.34 21.86 -11.14
N PRO A 199 31.38 22.61 -12.24
CA PRO A 199 30.19 23.00 -13.00
C PRO A 199 29.62 21.79 -13.74
N VAL A 200 28.97 20.91 -13.00
CA VAL A 200 28.25 19.78 -13.59
C VAL A 200 26.86 20.24 -13.97
N SER A 201 26.55 20.21 -15.24
CA SER A 201 25.20 20.55 -15.68
C SER A 201 24.27 19.36 -15.46
N PRO A 202 23.02 19.61 -14.99
CA PRO A 202 22.01 18.56 -14.82
C PRO A 202 21.82 17.77 -16.12
N PRO A 203 21.55 16.46 -16.02
CA PRO A 203 21.16 15.65 -17.17
C PRO A 203 20.00 16.27 -17.96
N TRP A 204 19.89 15.95 -19.24
CA TRP A 204 18.82 16.48 -20.09
C TRP A 204 17.43 16.20 -19.52
N SER A 205 17.22 15.03 -18.94
CA SER A 205 15.98 14.67 -18.27
C SER A 205 15.60 15.64 -17.13
N GLU A 206 16.58 16.07 -16.36
CA GLU A 206 16.39 17.01 -15.25
C GLU A 206 16.09 18.45 -15.71
N ARG A 207 16.62 18.84 -16.88
CA ARG A 207 16.32 20.15 -17.49
C ARG A 207 14.95 20.18 -18.15
N PHE A 208 14.52 19.03 -18.66
CA PHE A 208 13.24 18.88 -19.34
C PHE A 208 12.06 19.09 -18.39
N LEU A 209 12.09 18.53 -17.17
CA LEU A 209 10.96 18.59 -16.24
C LEU A 209 10.55 20.03 -15.86
N PRO A 210 11.45 20.94 -15.42
CA PRO A 210 11.07 22.32 -15.11
C PRO A 210 10.59 23.09 -16.35
N TRP A 211 11.16 22.81 -17.52
CA TRP A 211 10.69 23.37 -18.77
C TRP A 211 9.29 22.88 -19.13
N ALA A 212 9.07 21.56 -19.12
CA ALA A 212 7.79 20.95 -19.43
C ALA A 212 6.69 21.45 -18.48
N ARG A 213 7.01 21.54 -17.19
CA ARG A 213 6.07 22.07 -16.19
C ARG A 213 5.65 23.50 -16.50
N ARG A 214 6.61 24.40 -16.80
CA ARG A 214 6.30 25.78 -17.19
C ARG A 214 5.45 25.82 -18.45
N GLN A 215 5.76 24.99 -19.43
CA GLN A 215 4.99 24.90 -20.67
C GLN A 215 3.55 24.43 -20.42
N LEU A 216 3.34 23.40 -19.60
CA LEU A 216 2.02 22.84 -19.30
C LEU A 216 1.17 23.73 -18.38
N SER A 217 1.79 24.62 -17.58
CA SER A 217 1.07 25.57 -16.74
C SER A 217 0.80 26.92 -17.41
N MET A 218 1.29 27.13 -18.64
CA MET A 218 1.13 28.40 -19.34
C MET A 218 -0.35 28.66 -19.67
N GLY A 219 -0.85 29.84 -19.27
CA GLY A 219 -2.24 30.22 -19.46
C GLY A 219 -3.23 29.60 -18.49
N LEU A 220 -2.79 28.77 -17.51
CA LEU A 220 -3.65 28.13 -16.54
C LEU A 220 -3.60 28.78 -15.16
N PRO A 221 -4.70 28.74 -14.38
CA PRO A 221 -4.70 29.15 -12.98
C PRO A 221 -3.86 28.17 -12.13
N ASP A 222 -3.28 28.64 -11.02
CA ASP A 222 -2.61 27.76 -10.05
C ASP A 222 -3.67 27.10 -9.13
N ASP A 223 -4.40 26.16 -9.67
CA ASP A 223 -5.41 25.38 -8.97
C ASP A 223 -5.04 23.89 -8.85
N GLU A 224 -5.89 23.13 -8.17
CA GLU A 224 -5.76 21.71 -7.98
C GLU A 224 -5.66 20.97 -9.33
N SER A 225 -6.49 21.33 -10.30
CA SER A 225 -6.53 20.67 -11.62
C SER A 225 -5.23 20.85 -12.39
N THR A 226 -4.62 22.05 -12.34
CA THR A 226 -3.32 22.32 -12.99
C THR A 226 -2.19 21.50 -12.35
N ARG A 227 -2.23 21.35 -11.02
CA ARG A 227 -1.25 20.50 -10.30
C ARG A 227 -1.43 19.01 -10.63
N LEU A 228 -2.69 18.56 -10.74
CA LEU A 228 -3.00 17.18 -11.14
C LEU A 228 -2.58 16.86 -12.58
N LEU A 229 -2.71 17.82 -13.51
CA LEU A 229 -2.19 17.69 -14.86
C LEU A 229 -0.68 17.43 -14.85
N ALA A 230 0.08 18.28 -14.16
CA ALA A 230 1.52 18.08 -14.04
C ALA A 230 1.88 16.72 -13.37
N ALA A 231 1.09 16.28 -12.40
CA ALA A 231 1.24 14.95 -11.80
C ALA A 231 1.03 13.84 -12.82
N MET A 232 -0.02 13.94 -13.63
CA MET A 232 -0.39 12.94 -14.64
C MET A 232 0.64 12.84 -15.78
N ALA A 233 1.04 13.98 -16.38
CA ALA A 233 1.96 13.97 -17.52
C ALA A 233 3.42 13.75 -17.14
N LEU A 234 3.87 14.32 -16.00
CA LEU A 234 5.28 14.33 -15.63
C LEU A 234 5.61 13.41 -14.44
N GLY A 235 4.61 12.72 -13.88
CA GLY A 235 4.82 11.82 -12.75
C GLY A 235 5.14 12.53 -11.43
N TRP A 236 4.77 13.79 -11.31
CA TRP A 236 5.08 14.60 -10.15
C TRP A 236 4.13 14.32 -8.99
N LYS A 237 4.59 13.56 -7.99
CA LYS A 237 3.77 13.03 -6.89
C LYS A 237 3.48 13.99 -5.73
N THR A 238 4.00 15.22 -5.78
CA THR A 238 3.86 16.19 -4.67
C THR A 238 2.45 16.79 -4.52
N PRO A 239 1.62 16.95 -5.58
CA PRO A 239 0.34 17.63 -5.47
C PRO A 239 -0.84 16.77 -4.98
N LEU A 240 -0.69 15.48 -4.89
CA LEU A 240 -1.76 14.60 -4.38
C LEU A 240 -1.80 14.77 -2.86
N THR A 241 -2.73 15.58 -2.37
CA THR A 241 -3.02 15.74 -0.94
C THR A 241 -4.13 14.77 -0.54
N GLY A 242 -4.17 14.36 0.72
CA GLY A 242 -4.96 13.24 1.22
C GLY A 242 -6.41 13.14 0.72
N GLU A 243 -7.17 14.24 0.66
CA GLU A 243 -8.56 14.21 0.18
C GLU A 243 -8.71 13.77 -1.29
N VAL A 244 -7.78 14.22 -2.15
CA VAL A 244 -7.83 13.88 -3.58
C VAL A 244 -7.41 12.43 -3.80
N ASP A 245 -6.37 11.97 -3.09
CA ASP A 245 -5.93 10.59 -3.13
C ASP A 245 -7.07 9.64 -2.72
N ASP A 246 -7.80 9.99 -1.65
CA ASP A 246 -8.91 9.18 -1.14
C ASP A 246 -10.05 9.09 -2.16
N VAL A 247 -10.44 10.19 -2.79
CA VAL A 247 -11.49 10.22 -3.83
C VAL A 247 -11.13 9.30 -5.01
N PHE A 248 -9.88 9.41 -5.52
CA PHE A 248 -9.45 8.59 -6.64
C PHE A 248 -9.18 7.13 -6.26
N MET A 249 -8.79 6.88 -5.01
CA MET A 249 -8.65 5.53 -4.48
C MET A 249 -10.03 4.86 -4.34
N GLN A 250 -11.01 5.52 -3.74
CA GLN A 250 -12.37 5.02 -3.56
C GLN A 250 -13.10 4.80 -4.88
N SER A 251 -12.95 5.71 -5.84
CA SER A 251 -13.50 5.54 -7.19
C SER A 251 -12.75 4.50 -8.04
N GLY A 252 -11.59 3.97 -7.57
CA GLY A 252 -10.74 3.01 -8.29
C GLY A 252 -10.02 3.59 -9.51
N THR A 253 -9.84 4.92 -9.56
CA THR A 253 -9.26 5.64 -10.70
C THR A 253 -7.87 6.24 -10.40
N LEU A 254 -7.31 6.00 -9.22
CA LEU A 254 -5.99 6.50 -8.79
C LEU A 254 -4.85 6.12 -9.77
N HIS A 255 -4.97 4.98 -10.45
CA HIS A 255 -3.98 4.50 -11.42
C HIS A 255 -3.76 5.44 -12.60
N VAL A 256 -4.68 6.38 -12.87
CA VAL A 256 -4.55 7.37 -13.93
C VAL A 256 -3.47 8.41 -13.62
N PHE A 257 -3.18 8.69 -12.35
CA PHE A 257 -2.11 9.63 -11.94
C PHE A 257 -0.72 8.96 -11.82
N ALA A 258 -0.66 7.64 -11.81
CA ALA A 258 0.61 6.95 -11.98
C ALA A 258 0.94 6.88 -13.48
N ILE A 259 2.20 7.17 -13.85
CA ILE A 259 2.61 6.96 -15.24
C ILE A 259 2.43 5.50 -15.60
N SER A 260 1.37 5.24 -16.35
CA SER A 260 0.90 3.90 -16.69
C SER A 260 1.34 3.46 -18.09
N GLY A 261 1.12 2.18 -18.36
CA GLY A 261 1.31 1.65 -19.71
C GLY A 261 0.49 2.38 -20.77
N LEU A 262 -0.68 2.89 -20.40
CA LEU A 262 -1.54 3.67 -21.29
C LEU A 262 -0.87 4.99 -21.71
N HIS A 263 -0.23 5.70 -20.76
CA HIS A 263 0.52 6.92 -21.03
C HIS A 263 1.63 6.68 -22.05
N ILE A 264 2.45 5.66 -21.83
CA ILE A 264 3.56 5.31 -22.72
C ILE A 264 3.05 4.85 -24.10
N ALA A 265 1.96 4.08 -24.12
CA ALA A 265 1.32 3.63 -25.35
C ALA A 265 0.72 4.81 -26.15
N LEU A 266 0.11 5.79 -25.46
CA LEU A 266 -0.43 6.99 -26.09
C LEU A 266 0.68 7.84 -26.69
N VAL A 267 1.78 8.09 -25.95
CA VAL A 267 2.95 8.81 -26.45
C VAL A 267 3.52 8.13 -27.69
N ALA A 268 3.75 6.83 -27.63
CA ALA A 268 4.25 6.05 -28.76
C ALA A 268 3.27 6.11 -29.95
N GLY A 269 1.95 5.98 -29.66
CA GLY A 269 0.90 6.07 -30.68
C GLY A 269 0.82 7.43 -31.36
N LEU A 270 0.92 8.52 -30.59
CA LEU A 270 0.97 9.89 -31.14
C LEU A 270 2.23 10.11 -31.99
N LEU A 271 3.39 9.62 -31.55
CA LEU A 271 4.63 9.71 -32.33
C LEU A 271 4.53 8.92 -33.64
N VAL A 272 4.13 7.65 -33.58
CA VAL A 272 3.97 6.80 -34.77
C VAL A 272 2.89 7.34 -35.71
N GLY A 273 1.74 7.79 -35.12
CA GLY A 273 0.65 8.41 -35.87
C GLY A 273 1.10 9.71 -36.56
N GLY A 274 1.79 10.59 -35.82
CA GLY A 274 2.35 11.84 -36.37
C GLY A 274 3.35 11.56 -37.51
N LEU A 275 4.28 10.62 -37.35
CA LEU A 275 5.23 10.23 -38.40
C LEU A 275 4.52 9.63 -39.63
N SER A 276 3.40 8.93 -39.42
CA SER A 276 2.60 8.35 -40.51
C SER A 276 1.96 9.42 -41.40
N LEU A 277 1.67 10.63 -40.88
CA LEU A 277 1.20 11.77 -41.68
C LEU A 277 2.24 12.19 -42.74
N PHE A 278 3.53 12.00 -42.45
CA PHE A 278 4.63 12.22 -43.37
C PHE A 278 4.94 11.00 -44.26
N ARG A 279 4.03 10.01 -44.31
CA ARG A 279 4.16 8.75 -45.05
C ARG A 279 5.38 7.90 -44.66
N ILE A 280 5.92 8.07 -43.48
CA ILE A 280 6.99 7.23 -42.94
C ILE A 280 6.44 5.81 -42.70
N PRO A 281 7.09 4.75 -43.23
CA PRO A 281 6.66 3.37 -42.99
C PRO A 281 6.57 3.04 -41.49
N ARG A 282 5.52 2.30 -41.08
CA ARG A 282 5.25 1.99 -39.70
C ARG A 282 6.42 1.33 -38.95
N ALA A 283 7.22 0.52 -39.65
CA ALA A 283 8.43 -0.10 -39.09
C ALA A 283 9.46 0.96 -38.68
N VAL A 284 9.72 1.94 -39.55
CA VAL A 284 10.67 3.03 -39.31
C VAL A 284 10.13 3.98 -38.23
N ALA A 285 8.85 4.34 -38.31
CA ALA A 285 8.19 5.17 -37.30
C ALA A 285 8.25 4.52 -35.91
N GLY A 286 8.04 3.19 -35.80
CA GLY A 286 8.19 2.45 -34.58
C GLY A 286 9.61 2.50 -34.01
N LEU A 287 10.62 2.31 -34.82
CA LEU A 287 12.03 2.41 -34.40
C LEU A 287 12.40 3.83 -33.93
N LEU A 288 11.91 4.87 -34.61
CA LEU A 288 12.13 6.27 -34.22
C LEU A 288 11.38 6.62 -32.90
N ALA A 289 10.26 5.98 -32.62
CA ALA A 289 9.52 6.19 -31.39
C ALA A 289 10.25 5.61 -30.15
N ILE A 290 11.06 4.55 -30.29
CA ILE A 290 11.77 3.93 -29.16
C ILE A 290 12.63 4.94 -28.39
N PRO A 291 13.58 5.67 -28.94
CA PRO A 291 14.40 6.63 -28.20
C PRO A 291 13.56 7.75 -27.57
N CYS A 292 12.49 8.20 -28.20
CA CYS A 292 11.60 9.22 -27.64
C CYS A 292 10.84 8.69 -26.41
N VAL A 293 10.36 7.46 -26.47
CA VAL A 293 9.70 6.78 -25.33
C VAL A 293 10.68 6.61 -24.16
N TRP A 294 11.89 6.15 -24.42
CA TRP A 294 12.91 6.00 -23.38
C TRP A 294 13.37 7.34 -22.80
N PHE A 295 13.45 8.38 -23.62
CA PHE A 295 13.68 9.74 -23.14
C PHE A 295 12.57 10.20 -22.18
N TYR A 296 11.30 9.98 -22.55
CA TYR A 296 10.17 10.32 -21.68
C TYR A 296 10.20 9.52 -20.36
N ILE A 297 10.50 8.23 -20.40
CA ILE A 297 10.66 7.39 -19.19
C ILE A 297 11.79 7.93 -18.30
N ALA A 298 12.91 8.31 -18.89
CA ALA A 298 14.03 8.92 -18.15
C ALA A 298 13.66 10.26 -17.53
N ALA A 299 12.96 11.12 -18.29
CA ALA A 299 12.49 12.42 -17.81
C ALA A 299 11.51 12.29 -16.64
N THR A 300 10.64 11.29 -16.67
CA THR A 300 9.63 11.05 -15.63
C THR A 300 10.14 10.24 -14.42
N GLY A 301 11.44 10.01 -14.32
CA GLY A 301 12.09 9.45 -13.14
C GLY A 301 12.14 7.92 -13.08
N TRP A 302 12.21 7.25 -14.22
CA TRP A 302 12.40 5.79 -14.31
C TRP A 302 11.38 4.96 -13.53
N GLN A 303 10.12 5.38 -13.54
CA GLN A 303 9.08 4.64 -12.84
C GLN A 303 8.97 3.21 -13.37
N ALA A 304 8.85 2.23 -12.47
CA ALA A 304 8.82 0.82 -12.81
C ALA A 304 7.72 0.45 -13.82
N SER A 305 6.53 1.08 -13.72
CA SER A 305 5.43 0.91 -14.68
C SER A 305 5.76 1.42 -16.08
N ALA A 306 6.50 2.54 -16.17
CA ALA A 306 6.93 3.14 -17.42
C ALA A 306 8.02 2.30 -18.09
N ILE A 307 9.01 1.81 -17.33
CA ILE A 307 10.07 0.93 -17.82
C ILE A 307 9.46 -0.33 -18.46
N ARG A 308 8.53 -0.99 -17.78
CA ARG A 308 7.83 -2.18 -18.31
C ARG A 308 7.18 -1.90 -19.67
N SER A 309 6.46 -0.78 -19.73
CA SER A 309 5.75 -0.38 -20.96
C SER A 309 6.72 -0.01 -22.08
N GLY A 310 7.84 0.66 -21.75
CA GLY A 310 8.91 0.97 -22.68
C GLY A 310 9.53 -0.29 -23.30
N ILE A 311 9.81 -1.31 -22.48
CA ILE A 311 10.32 -2.61 -22.98
C ILE A 311 9.29 -3.26 -23.90
N MET A 312 8.02 -3.34 -23.46
CA MET A 312 6.97 -3.95 -24.29
C MET A 312 6.77 -3.24 -25.62
N ILE A 313 6.73 -1.91 -25.61
CA ILE A 313 6.61 -1.10 -26.85
C ILE A 313 7.83 -1.27 -27.74
N SER A 314 9.04 -1.32 -27.17
CA SER A 314 10.26 -1.59 -27.92
C SER A 314 10.22 -2.96 -28.59
N VAL A 315 9.76 -4.01 -27.88
CA VAL A 315 9.59 -5.35 -28.46
C VAL A 315 8.55 -5.37 -29.59
N ILE A 316 7.44 -4.66 -29.43
CA ILE A 316 6.40 -4.55 -30.46
C ILE A 316 6.93 -3.80 -31.70
N ALA A 317 7.62 -2.67 -31.51
CA ALA A 317 8.19 -1.86 -32.59
C ALA A 317 9.28 -2.62 -33.36
N LEU A 318 10.14 -3.37 -32.66
CA LEU A 318 11.11 -4.28 -33.27
C LEU A 318 10.41 -5.42 -34.03
N GLY A 319 9.31 -5.95 -33.51
CA GLY A 319 8.49 -6.94 -34.22
C GLY A 319 7.96 -6.43 -35.57
N TRP A 320 7.51 -5.18 -35.61
CA TRP A 320 7.10 -4.55 -36.87
C TRP A 320 8.26 -4.43 -37.89
N SER A 321 9.46 -4.04 -37.41
CA SER A 321 10.64 -3.92 -38.23
C SER A 321 11.13 -5.26 -38.78
N LEU A 322 10.95 -6.33 -37.99
CA LEU A 322 11.34 -7.68 -38.38
C LEU A 322 10.22 -8.43 -39.13
N SER A 323 9.09 -7.77 -39.43
CA SER A 323 7.90 -8.37 -40.04
C SER A 323 7.43 -9.64 -39.35
N ARG A 324 7.61 -9.72 -38.03
CA ARG A 324 7.17 -10.87 -37.21
C ARG A 324 5.87 -10.54 -36.47
N PRO A 325 4.89 -11.46 -36.48
CA PRO A 325 3.67 -11.27 -35.72
C PRO A 325 4.02 -11.23 -34.22
N SER A 326 3.58 -10.17 -33.51
CA SER A 326 3.75 -10.04 -32.08
C SER A 326 2.62 -10.80 -31.34
N ASP A 327 2.97 -11.79 -30.53
CA ASP A 327 2.06 -12.35 -29.53
C ASP A 327 2.19 -11.55 -28.25
N LEU A 328 1.07 -10.94 -27.81
CA LEU A 328 1.07 -10.03 -26.64
C LEU A 328 1.54 -10.72 -25.36
N LEU A 329 1.08 -11.97 -25.12
CA LEU A 329 1.48 -12.72 -23.92
C LEU A 329 2.95 -13.14 -23.95
N ASN A 330 3.48 -13.46 -25.13
CA ASN A 330 4.90 -13.78 -25.26
C ASN A 330 5.78 -12.54 -25.08
N SER A 331 5.35 -11.39 -25.60
CA SER A 331 6.05 -10.10 -25.40
C SER A 331 6.01 -9.67 -23.95
N LEU A 332 4.86 -9.88 -23.27
CA LEU A 332 4.68 -9.64 -21.84
C LEU A 332 5.65 -10.51 -21.01
N ALA A 333 5.72 -11.80 -21.31
CA ALA A 333 6.61 -12.74 -20.61
C ALA A 333 8.09 -12.41 -20.84
N ALA A 334 8.48 -12.01 -22.07
CA ALA A 334 9.83 -11.56 -22.38
C ALA A 334 10.20 -10.29 -21.59
N ALA A 335 9.29 -9.32 -21.50
CA ALA A 335 9.49 -8.11 -20.72
C ALA A 335 9.61 -8.42 -19.21
N ALA A 336 8.75 -9.28 -18.67
CA ALA A 336 8.80 -9.71 -17.29
C ALA A 336 10.14 -10.39 -16.96
N LEU A 337 10.55 -11.35 -17.79
CA LEU A 337 11.81 -12.07 -17.61
C LEU A 337 13.00 -11.11 -17.67
N ALA A 338 13.02 -10.18 -18.64
CA ALA A 338 14.09 -9.20 -18.74
C ALA A 338 14.20 -8.34 -17.47
N ILE A 339 13.08 -7.85 -16.95
CA ILE A 339 13.07 -7.03 -15.72
C ILE A 339 13.55 -7.87 -14.52
N LEU A 340 13.04 -9.08 -14.35
CA LEU A 340 13.36 -9.93 -13.21
C LEU A 340 14.80 -10.45 -13.21
N LEU A 341 15.45 -10.55 -14.38
CA LEU A 341 16.87 -10.85 -14.46
C LEU A 341 17.76 -9.71 -13.94
N PHE A 342 17.29 -8.45 -14.09
CA PHE A 342 18.01 -7.27 -13.56
C PHE A 342 17.66 -6.98 -12.10
N ASP A 343 16.38 -7.17 -11.73
CA ASP A 343 15.87 -6.88 -10.39
C ASP A 343 14.82 -7.94 -10.00
N PRO A 344 15.23 -9.03 -9.35
CA PRO A 344 14.34 -10.11 -8.94
C PRO A 344 13.31 -9.67 -7.89
N GLY A 345 13.60 -8.61 -7.10
CA GLY A 345 12.71 -8.04 -6.10
C GLY A 345 11.41 -7.48 -6.66
N GLN A 346 11.37 -7.18 -7.96
CA GLN A 346 10.15 -6.69 -8.61
C GLN A 346 8.98 -7.66 -8.52
N VAL A 347 9.22 -8.96 -8.38
CA VAL A 347 8.15 -9.97 -8.26
C VAL A 347 7.29 -9.77 -7.00
N PHE A 348 7.81 -9.11 -5.97
CA PHE A 348 7.10 -8.81 -4.72
C PHE A 348 6.41 -7.44 -4.73
N GLN A 349 6.74 -6.59 -5.70
CA GLN A 349 6.21 -5.24 -5.77
C GLN A 349 4.81 -5.20 -6.38
N ALA A 350 3.86 -4.58 -5.66
CA ALA A 350 2.48 -4.41 -6.12
C ALA A 350 2.40 -3.80 -7.52
N GLY A 351 3.26 -2.81 -7.81
CA GLY A 351 3.31 -2.17 -9.11
C GLY A 351 3.66 -3.11 -10.26
N PHE A 352 4.59 -4.05 -10.05
CA PHE A 352 4.93 -5.09 -11.04
C PHE A 352 3.76 -6.06 -11.22
N LEU A 353 3.27 -6.65 -10.14
CA LEU A 353 2.21 -7.65 -10.18
C LEU A 353 0.93 -7.12 -10.82
N LEU A 354 0.45 -5.95 -10.37
CA LEU A 354 -0.77 -5.33 -10.90
C LEU A 354 -0.67 -5.04 -12.40
N SER A 355 0.47 -4.52 -12.85
CA SER A 355 0.66 -4.19 -14.26
C SER A 355 0.70 -5.42 -15.17
N PHE A 356 1.46 -6.46 -14.79
CA PHE A 356 1.59 -7.67 -15.61
C PHE A 356 0.30 -8.49 -15.61
N ILE A 357 -0.35 -8.61 -14.47
CA ILE A 357 -1.63 -9.34 -14.34
C ILE A 357 -2.76 -8.58 -15.05
N ALA A 358 -2.80 -7.25 -14.97
CA ALA A 358 -3.77 -6.47 -15.74
C ALA A 358 -3.65 -6.72 -17.24
N VAL A 359 -2.44 -6.61 -17.81
CA VAL A 359 -2.21 -6.83 -19.26
C VAL A 359 -2.50 -8.28 -19.66
N ALA A 360 -2.12 -9.25 -18.84
CA ALA A 360 -2.48 -10.66 -19.06
C ALA A 360 -4.01 -10.85 -19.05
N GLY A 361 -4.70 -10.24 -18.07
CA GLY A 361 -6.15 -10.24 -17.99
C GLY A 361 -6.82 -9.61 -19.21
N LEU A 362 -6.33 -8.48 -19.68
CA LEU A 362 -6.81 -7.84 -20.90
C LEU A 362 -6.66 -8.79 -22.11
N ALA A 363 -5.50 -9.40 -22.26
CA ALA A 363 -5.22 -10.29 -23.39
C ALA A 363 -6.12 -11.56 -23.38
N LEU A 364 -6.43 -12.07 -22.18
CA LEU A 364 -7.15 -13.33 -22.04
C LEU A 364 -8.68 -13.16 -21.94
N LEU A 365 -9.15 -12.11 -21.24
CA LEU A 365 -10.57 -11.98 -20.87
C LEU A 365 -11.34 -11.05 -21.81
N VAL A 366 -10.71 -9.99 -22.35
CA VAL A 366 -11.43 -9.00 -23.19
C VAL A 366 -12.13 -9.64 -24.38
N PRO A 367 -11.52 -10.55 -25.18
CA PRO A 367 -12.20 -11.11 -26.33
C PRO A 367 -13.49 -11.87 -25.96
N GLY A 368 -13.47 -12.62 -24.85
CA GLY A 368 -14.64 -13.36 -24.38
C GLY A 368 -15.75 -12.45 -23.83
N ILE A 369 -15.38 -11.48 -22.99
CA ILE A 369 -16.35 -10.55 -22.39
C ILE A 369 -16.97 -9.66 -23.46
N GLN A 370 -16.14 -9.11 -24.36
CA GLN A 370 -16.62 -8.26 -25.46
C GLN A 370 -17.56 -9.04 -26.39
N GLY A 371 -17.20 -10.27 -26.78
CA GLY A 371 -18.03 -11.13 -27.60
C GLY A 371 -19.40 -11.38 -26.96
N TRP A 372 -19.41 -11.72 -25.66
CA TRP A 372 -20.62 -11.92 -24.90
C TRP A 372 -21.51 -10.66 -24.82
N LEU A 373 -20.92 -9.49 -24.60
CA LEU A 373 -21.63 -8.20 -24.57
C LEU A 373 -22.22 -7.87 -25.95
N LEU A 374 -21.45 -8.06 -27.01
CA LEU A 374 -21.91 -7.78 -28.38
C LEU A 374 -23.06 -8.67 -28.79
N GLU A 375 -23.04 -9.95 -28.45
CA GLU A 375 -24.16 -10.88 -28.73
C GLU A 375 -25.45 -10.50 -27.99
N ARG A 376 -25.33 -9.83 -26.84
CA ARG A 376 -26.50 -9.41 -26.05
C ARG A 376 -27.05 -8.06 -26.46
N LEU A 377 -26.19 -7.13 -26.85
CA LEU A 377 -26.53 -5.72 -27.08
C LEU A 377 -26.77 -5.39 -28.57
N LEU A 378 -26.15 -6.16 -29.48
CA LEU A 378 -26.36 -5.96 -30.91
C LEU A 378 -27.26 -7.06 -31.46
N PRO A 379 -28.23 -6.70 -32.35
CA PRO A 379 -28.99 -7.68 -33.13
C PRO A 379 -28.01 -8.52 -33.96
N ARG A 380 -28.19 -9.82 -33.98
CA ARG A 380 -27.41 -10.69 -34.86
C ARG A 380 -27.63 -10.26 -36.29
N PRO A 381 -26.56 -9.89 -37.03
CA PRO A 381 -26.73 -9.61 -38.46
C PRO A 381 -27.31 -10.87 -39.16
N ASP A 382 -28.26 -10.67 -40.03
CA ASP A 382 -28.80 -11.77 -40.85
C ASP A 382 -27.61 -12.33 -41.67
N PRO A 383 -27.26 -13.63 -41.49
CA PRO A 383 -26.10 -14.21 -42.20
C PRO A 383 -26.24 -14.17 -43.73
N MET A 384 -27.50 -13.99 -44.24
CA MET A 384 -27.79 -13.92 -45.67
C MET A 384 -27.68 -12.52 -46.27
N LEU A 385 -27.59 -11.45 -45.46
CA LEU A 385 -27.46 -10.09 -45.92
C LEU A 385 -25.96 -9.68 -45.97
N LEU A 386 -25.48 -9.32 -47.16
CA LEU A 386 -24.18 -8.69 -47.33
C LEU A 386 -24.09 -7.43 -46.45
N GLU A 387 -22.93 -7.20 -45.81
CA GLU A 387 -22.70 -6.00 -44.95
C GLU A 387 -23.02 -4.67 -45.63
N SER A 388 -22.92 -4.63 -46.97
CA SER A 388 -23.27 -3.46 -47.81
C SER A 388 -24.75 -3.15 -47.88
N LEU A 389 -25.61 -4.15 -47.64
CA LEU A 389 -27.06 -4.01 -47.69
C LEU A 389 -27.70 -3.72 -46.33
N GLN A 390 -26.92 -3.68 -45.28
CA GLN A 390 -27.43 -3.29 -43.95
C GLN A 390 -27.79 -1.81 -43.90
N PRO A 391 -28.95 -1.46 -43.29
CA PRO A 391 -29.37 -0.06 -43.17
C PRO A 391 -28.27 0.80 -42.52
N ARG A 392 -28.00 1.98 -43.06
CA ARG A 392 -26.92 2.89 -42.59
C ARG A 392 -27.06 3.22 -41.11
N TRP A 393 -28.27 3.33 -40.58
CA TRP A 393 -28.52 3.60 -39.17
C TRP A 393 -27.97 2.50 -38.23
N ILE A 394 -28.00 1.24 -38.65
CA ILE A 394 -27.44 0.12 -37.90
C ILE A 394 -25.91 0.33 -37.70
N ARG A 395 -25.19 0.77 -38.74
CA ARG A 395 -23.75 1.09 -38.61
C ARG A 395 -23.52 2.22 -37.65
N TRP A 396 -24.33 3.27 -37.71
CA TRP A 396 -24.19 4.40 -36.78
C TRP A 396 -24.39 3.98 -35.30
N VAL A 397 -25.29 3.05 -35.04
CA VAL A 397 -25.54 2.49 -33.69
C VAL A 397 -24.45 1.46 -33.31
N GLN A 398 -24.00 0.66 -34.26
CA GLN A 398 -22.98 -0.38 -33.97
C GLN A 398 -21.65 0.18 -33.53
N ILE A 399 -21.18 1.32 -34.06
CA ILE A 399 -19.89 1.92 -33.72
C ILE A 399 -19.84 2.29 -32.22
N PRO A 400 -20.75 3.13 -31.70
CA PRO A 400 -20.70 3.48 -30.27
C PRO A 400 -20.99 2.28 -29.35
N VAL A 401 -21.87 1.36 -29.75
CA VAL A 401 -22.12 0.16 -28.95
C VAL A 401 -20.89 -0.75 -28.88
N ARG A 402 -20.18 -0.95 -30.00
CA ARG A 402 -18.91 -1.71 -30.01
C ARG A 402 -17.85 -1.04 -29.15
N ALA A 403 -17.73 0.28 -29.20
CA ALA A 403 -16.81 1.04 -28.38
C ALA A 403 -17.17 0.93 -26.88
N LEU A 404 -18.45 1.03 -26.55
CA LEU A 404 -18.95 0.84 -25.19
C LEU A 404 -18.68 -0.59 -24.69
N CYS A 405 -19.00 -1.61 -25.49
CA CYS A 405 -18.73 -3.01 -25.16
C CYS A 405 -17.22 -3.26 -24.93
N LEU A 406 -16.35 -2.69 -25.76
CA LEU A 406 -14.91 -2.79 -25.62
C LEU A 406 -14.44 -2.12 -24.32
N SER A 407 -14.91 -0.92 -24.03
CA SER A 407 -14.54 -0.19 -22.82
C SER A 407 -14.99 -0.92 -21.55
N LEU A 408 -16.25 -1.41 -21.52
CA LEU A 408 -16.76 -2.22 -20.42
C LEU A 408 -16.00 -3.55 -20.28
N ALA A 409 -15.72 -4.23 -21.38
CA ALA A 409 -14.96 -5.48 -21.38
C ALA A 409 -13.54 -5.25 -20.85
N THR A 410 -12.91 -4.14 -21.24
CA THR A 410 -11.56 -3.76 -20.77
C THR A 410 -11.57 -3.47 -19.27
N GLY A 411 -12.51 -2.66 -18.79
CA GLY A 411 -12.66 -2.36 -17.35
C GLY A 411 -12.92 -3.60 -16.50
N LEU A 412 -13.88 -4.46 -16.96
CA LEU A 412 -14.19 -5.71 -16.28
C LEU A 412 -12.99 -6.69 -16.30
N ALA A 413 -12.34 -6.86 -17.44
CA ALA A 413 -11.20 -7.77 -17.56
C ALA A 413 -10.03 -7.35 -16.66
N ALA A 414 -9.67 -6.07 -16.67
CA ALA A 414 -8.64 -5.52 -15.80
C ALA A 414 -9.03 -5.65 -14.32
N GLY A 415 -10.25 -5.25 -13.96
CA GLY A 415 -10.77 -5.35 -12.60
C GLY A 415 -10.77 -6.78 -12.07
N LEU A 416 -11.34 -7.74 -12.83
CA LEU A 416 -11.36 -9.14 -12.43
C LEU A 416 -9.96 -9.75 -12.31
N ALA A 417 -9.05 -9.42 -13.22
CA ALA A 417 -7.69 -9.94 -13.15
C ALA A 417 -6.91 -9.40 -11.96
N THR A 418 -7.07 -8.12 -11.61
CA THR A 418 -6.31 -7.47 -10.54
C THR A 418 -6.99 -7.52 -9.18
N LEU A 419 -8.27 -7.90 -9.10
CA LEU A 419 -9.08 -7.85 -7.87
C LEU A 419 -8.39 -8.48 -6.64
N PRO A 420 -7.84 -9.72 -6.68
CA PRO A 420 -7.21 -10.30 -5.50
C PRO A 420 -6.00 -9.51 -5.02
N LEU A 421 -5.23 -8.92 -5.93
CA LEU A 421 -4.07 -8.09 -5.61
C LEU A 421 -4.46 -6.74 -5.04
N VAL A 422 -5.45 -6.07 -5.65
CA VAL A 422 -5.99 -4.80 -5.15
C VAL A 422 -6.55 -5.01 -3.75
N TRP A 423 -7.31 -6.06 -3.56
CA TRP A 423 -7.84 -6.46 -2.27
C TRP A 423 -6.72 -6.70 -1.24
N HIS A 424 -5.65 -7.38 -1.62
CA HIS A 424 -4.52 -7.67 -0.73
C HIS A 424 -3.68 -6.44 -0.36
N PHE A 425 -3.32 -5.61 -1.35
CA PHE A 425 -2.40 -4.50 -1.13
C PHE A 425 -3.08 -3.23 -0.62
N PHE A 426 -4.34 -3.00 -1.01
CA PHE A 426 -5.06 -1.76 -0.71
C PHE A 426 -6.27 -1.96 0.20
N HIS A 427 -6.63 -3.20 0.52
CA HIS A 427 -7.79 -3.52 1.36
C HIS A 427 -9.11 -2.92 0.86
N LEU A 428 -9.21 -2.65 -0.44
CA LEU A 428 -10.32 -1.94 -1.06
C LEU A 428 -10.85 -2.71 -2.27
N VAL A 429 -12.14 -2.79 -2.38
CA VAL A 429 -12.86 -3.23 -3.58
C VAL A 429 -13.77 -2.11 -4.01
N SER A 430 -13.62 -1.66 -5.25
CA SER A 430 -14.43 -0.56 -5.80
C SER A 430 -15.26 -1.04 -6.99
N PRO A 431 -16.49 -1.54 -6.77
CA PRO A 431 -17.40 -1.92 -7.86
C PRO A 431 -17.71 -0.77 -8.82
N VAL A 432 -17.81 0.47 -8.31
CA VAL A 432 -18.07 1.66 -9.12
C VAL A 432 -16.94 1.95 -10.11
N SER A 433 -15.74 1.41 -9.90
CA SER A 433 -14.57 1.65 -10.74
C SER A 433 -14.80 1.29 -12.22
N VAL A 434 -15.62 0.29 -12.52
CA VAL A 434 -15.95 -0.10 -13.90
C VAL A 434 -16.68 1.03 -14.62
N LEU A 435 -17.63 1.66 -13.96
CA LEU A 435 -18.39 2.79 -14.52
C LEU A 435 -17.55 4.07 -14.51
N ALA A 436 -16.81 4.33 -13.43
CA ALA A 436 -15.95 5.48 -13.34
C ALA A 436 -14.86 5.46 -14.43
N ASN A 437 -14.23 4.32 -14.68
CA ASN A 437 -13.22 4.16 -15.71
C ASN A 437 -13.76 4.28 -17.14
N LEU A 438 -15.04 4.00 -17.36
CA LEU A 438 -15.70 4.23 -18.66
C LEU A 438 -15.62 5.72 -19.07
N VAL A 439 -15.63 6.64 -18.11
CA VAL A 439 -15.59 8.08 -18.34
C VAL A 439 -14.18 8.63 -18.10
N VAL A 440 -13.54 8.27 -16.98
CA VAL A 440 -12.26 8.83 -16.56
C VAL A 440 -11.12 8.46 -17.51
N VAL A 441 -11.07 7.23 -18.03
CA VAL A 441 -9.98 6.78 -18.93
C VAL A 441 -10.00 7.50 -20.28
N PRO A 442 -11.14 7.67 -20.99
CA PRO A 442 -11.19 8.53 -22.18
C PRO A 442 -10.81 9.98 -21.89
N LEU A 443 -11.33 10.57 -20.80
CA LEU A 443 -11.01 11.94 -20.41
C LEU A 443 -9.52 12.13 -20.13
N SER A 444 -8.88 11.20 -19.41
CA SER A 444 -7.45 11.24 -19.14
C SER A 444 -6.63 11.11 -20.42
N SER A 445 -7.07 10.30 -21.38
CA SER A 445 -6.40 10.16 -22.66
C SER A 445 -6.47 11.44 -23.50
N LEU A 446 -7.60 12.14 -23.47
CA LEU A 446 -7.78 13.45 -24.12
C LEU A 446 -6.93 14.54 -23.45
N ALA A 447 -6.95 14.58 -22.11
CA ALA A 447 -6.12 15.51 -21.35
C ALA A 447 -4.64 15.30 -21.66
N LEU A 448 -4.18 14.07 -21.61
CA LEU A 448 -2.78 13.72 -21.89
C LEU A 448 -2.38 14.03 -23.34
N ALA A 449 -3.25 13.74 -24.31
CA ALA A 449 -3.01 14.08 -25.71
C ALA A 449 -2.88 15.60 -25.91
N ALA A 450 -3.73 16.38 -25.24
CA ALA A 450 -3.64 17.83 -25.25
C ALA A 450 -2.34 18.34 -24.59
N GLU A 451 -1.92 17.77 -23.44
CA GLU A 451 -0.64 18.09 -22.82
C GLU A 451 0.56 17.82 -23.73
N PHE A 452 0.59 16.67 -24.41
CA PHE A 452 1.63 16.39 -25.40
C PHE A 452 1.56 17.33 -26.60
N GLY A 453 0.35 17.70 -27.03
CA GLY A 453 0.15 18.72 -28.04
C GLY A 453 0.78 20.06 -27.63
N SER A 454 0.56 20.49 -26.37
CA SER A 454 1.17 21.69 -25.82
C SER A 454 2.70 21.61 -25.78
N LEU A 455 3.26 20.48 -25.36
CA LEU A 455 4.72 20.29 -25.28
C LEU A 455 5.39 20.36 -26.66
N VAL A 456 4.71 19.89 -27.72
CA VAL A 456 5.25 19.87 -29.09
C VAL A 456 5.02 21.19 -29.82
N VAL A 457 3.80 21.73 -29.74
CA VAL A 457 3.41 22.90 -30.53
C VAL A 457 3.64 24.22 -29.80
N GLY A 458 3.46 24.22 -28.44
CA GLY A 458 3.56 25.42 -27.64
C GLY A 458 4.89 26.18 -27.75
N PRO A 459 6.06 25.53 -27.82
CA PRO A 459 7.34 26.21 -28.03
C PRO A 459 7.42 26.97 -29.38
N LEU A 460 6.67 26.51 -30.39
CA LEU A 460 6.62 27.13 -31.70
C LEU A 460 5.51 28.16 -31.80
N ILE A 461 4.37 27.87 -31.23
CA ILE A 461 3.13 28.67 -31.29
C ILE A 461 2.52 28.76 -29.89
N PRO A 462 2.94 29.74 -29.05
CA PRO A 462 2.55 29.82 -27.65
C PRO A 462 1.04 29.85 -27.40
N TRP A 463 0.28 30.67 -28.19
CA TRP A 463 -1.18 30.74 -28.04
C TRP A 463 -1.89 29.40 -28.27
N LEU A 464 -1.37 28.59 -29.21
CA LEU A 464 -1.94 27.27 -29.47
C LEU A 464 -1.57 26.29 -28.35
N GLY A 465 -0.38 26.45 -27.74
CA GLY A 465 0.00 25.75 -26.51
C GLY A 465 -0.98 26.06 -25.34
N GLU A 466 -1.39 27.33 -25.19
CA GLU A 466 -2.40 27.71 -24.19
C GLU A 466 -3.79 27.11 -24.46
N VAL A 467 -4.19 27.00 -25.73
CA VAL A 467 -5.44 26.33 -26.11
C VAL A 467 -5.40 24.84 -25.72
N PHE A 468 -4.27 24.17 -25.99
CA PHE A 468 -4.09 22.77 -25.58
C PHE A 468 -4.12 22.63 -24.06
N ASN A 469 -3.42 23.51 -23.32
CA ASN A 469 -3.43 23.50 -21.85
C ASN A 469 -4.82 23.72 -21.30
N SER A 470 -5.56 24.71 -21.80
CA SER A 470 -6.94 24.98 -21.39
C SER A 470 -7.88 23.81 -21.66
N SER A 471 -7.68 23.13 -22.79
CA SER A 471 -8.40 21.91 -23.13
C SER A 471 -8.11 20.80 -22.10
N ALA A 472 -6.83 20.54 -21.82
CA ALA A 472 -6.41 19.56 -20.82
C ALA A 472 -7.00 19.86 -19.44
N TRP A 473 -7.02 21.12 -19.04
CA TRP A 473 -7.56 21.56 -17.76
C TRP A 473 -9.07 21.31 -17.65
N VAL A 474 -9.85 21.56 -18.72
CA VAL A 474 -11.28 21.22 -18.74
C VAL A 474 -11.50 19.73 -18.56
N TRP A 475 -10.75 18.90 -19.30
CA TRP A 475 -10.84 17.46 -19.17
C TRP A 475 -10.47 16.97 -17.77
N MET A 476 -9.44 17.57 -17.15
CA MET A 476 -9.05 17.27 -15.77
C MET A 476 -10.16 17.63 -14.78
N LYS A 477 -10.77 18.80 -14.89
CA LYS A 477 -11.91 19.18 -14.03
C LYS A 477 -13.08 18.22 -14.13
N LEU A 478 -13.43 17.82 -15.34
CA LEU A 478 -14.47 16.82 -15.56
C LEU A 478 -14.11 15.48 -14.92
N MET A 479 -12.84 15.07 -15.05
CA MET A 479 -12.34 13.83 -14.45
C MET A 479 -12.40 13.86 -12.92
N VAL A 480 -11.98 14.96 -12.29
CA VAL A 480 -12.09 15.16 -10.83
C VAL A 480 -13.56 15.13 -10.39
N GLY A 481 -14.44 15.80 -11.12
CA GLY A 481 -15.88 15.79 -10.85
C GLY A 481 -16.49 14.38 -10.93
N CYS A 482 -16.15 13.62 -11.97
CA CYS A 482 -16.56 12.22 -12.10
C CYS A 482 -16.02 11.33 -10.98
N GLY A 483 -14.76 11.55 -10.57
CA GLY A 483 -14.16 10.82 -9.45
C GLY A 483 -14.89 11.07 -8.13
N ARG A 484 -15.22 12.32 -7.82
CA ARG A 484 -16.01 12.72 -6.63
C ARG A 484 -17.39 12.08 -6.64
N LEU A 485 -18.12 12.21 -7.75
CA LEU A 485 -19.44 11.58 -7.89
C LEU A 485 -19.39 10.06 -7.73
N ALA A 486 -18.36 9.41 -8.26
CA ALA A 486 -18.17 7.97 -8.10
C ALA A 486 -17.85 7.56 -6.66
N ALA A 487 -17.06 8.36 -5.95
CA ALA A 487 -16.73 8.10 -4.54
C ALA A 487 -17.92 8.25 -3.60
N GLU A 488 -18.87 9.16 -3.93
CA GLU A 488 -20.10 9.41 -3.17
C GLU A 488 -21.20 8.35 -3.38
N VAL A 489 -21.04 7.44 -4.36
CA VAL A 489 -22.03 6.39 -4.60
C VAL A 489 -22.10 5.43 -3.41
N PRO A 490 -23.26 5.28 -2.73
CA PRO A 490 -23.40 4.33 -1.63
C PRO A 490 -23.09 2.90 -2.07
N GLY A 491 -22.17 2.24 -1.37
CA GLY A 491 -21.69 0.92 -1.77
C GLY A 491 -20.76 0.89 -3.00
N GLY A 492 -20.37 2.05 -3.54
CA GLY A 492 -19.46 2.20 -4.66
C GLY A 492 -18.05 1.69 -4.35
N HIS A 493 -17.67 1.69 -3.08
CA HIS A 493 -16.43 1.14 -2.57
C HIS A 493 -16.66 0.38 -1.27
N LEU A 494 -15.85 -0.62 -1.00
CA LEU A 494 -15.94 -1.47 0.18
C LEU A 494 -14.55 -1.74 0.73
N TRP A 495 -14.35 -1.46 2.00
CA TRP A 495 -13.14 -1.87 2.70
C TRP A 495 -13.25 -3.35 3.07
N VAL A 496 -12.20 -4.10 2.81
CA VAL A 496 -12.19 -5.56 2.96
C VAL A 496 -10.88 -6.03 3.57
N ALA A 497 -10.96 -6.94 4.53
CA ALA A 497 -9.75 -7.51 5.13
C ALA A 497 -8.93 -8.27 4.08
N ALA A 498 -7.59 -8.19 4.16
CA ALA A 498 -6.72 -8.84 3.18
C ALA A 498 -7.04 -10.34 3.02
N PRO A 499 -7.22 -10.81 1.79
CA PRO A 499 -7.43 -12.22 1.56
C PRO A 499 -6.12 -12.99 1.81
N THR A 500 -6.23 -14.17 2.42
CA THR A 500 -5.11 -15.10 2.47
C THR A 500 -4.82 -15.66 1.08
N TRP A 501 -3.60 -16.17 0.84
CA TRP A 501 -3.21 -16.80 -0.43
C TRP A 501 -4.18 -17.90 -0.91
N PHE A 502 -4.90 -18.53 0.02
CA PHE A 502 -5.95 -19.53 -0.24
C PHE A 502 -7.06 -18.99 -1.17
N TRP A 503 -7.34 -17.69 -1.16
CA TRP A 503 -8.35 -17.07 -2.03
C TRP A 503 -7.84 -16.80 -3.44
N TRP A 504 -6.54 -16.60 -3.62
CA TRP A 504 -5.96 -16.26 -4.92
C TRP A 504 -5.93 -17.46 -5.87
N VAL A 505 -5.55 -18.63 -5.34
CA VAL A 505 -5.39 -19.84 -6.16
C VAL A 505 -6.68 -20.23 -6.87
N PRO A 506 -7.85 -20.40 -6.21
CA PRO A 506 -9.09 -20.70 -6.90
C PRO A 506 -9.54 -19.60 -7.86
N TRP A 507 -9.30 -18.33 -7.52
CA TRP A 507 -9.66 -17.20 -8.37
C TRP A 507 -8.94 -17.25 -9.72
N TYR A 508 -7.61 -17.35 -9.70
CA TYR A 508 -6.85 -17.42 -10.95
C TYR A 508 -7.04 -18.75 -11.68
N ALA A 509 -7.22 -19.86 -10.96
CA ALA A 509 -7.57 -21.15 -11.56
C ALA A 509 -8.91 -21.07 -12.32
N ALA A 510 -9.92 -20.40 -11.73
CA ALA A 510 -11.20 -20.15 -12.40
C ALA A 510 -11.03 -19.29 -13.66
N GLY A 511 -10.25 -18.23 -13.60
CA GLY A 511 -9.92 -17.40 -14.76
C GLY A 511 -9.26 -18.20 -15.89
N ILE A 512 -8.27 -19.04 -15.57
CA ILE A 512 -7.60 -19.90 -16.53
C ILE A 512 -8.58 -20.93 -17.15
N ALA A 513 -9.46 -21.52 -16.37
CA ALA A 513 -10.43 -22.48 -16.88
C ALA A 513 -11.46 -21.86 -17.82
N VAL A 514 -11.93 -20.66 -17.50
CA VAL A 514 -12.84 -19.91 -18.38
C VAL A 514 -12.14 -19.58 -19.70
N THR A 515 -10.92 -19.07 -19.66
CA THR A 515 -10.18 -18.66 -20.85
C THR A 515 -9.66 -19.82 -21.70
N SER A 516 -9.37 -20.97 -21.09
CA SER A 516 -8.98 -22.19 -21.81
C SER A 516 -10.13 -22.97 -22.44
N GLY A 517 -11.37 -22.54 -22.20
CA GLY A 517 -12.57 -23.24 -22.69
C GLY A 517 -12.87 -24.56 -21.95
N ALA A 518 -12.14 -24.85 -20.87
CA ALA A 518 -12.38 -26.05 -20.06
C ALA A 518 -13.84 -26.10 -19.53
N CYS A 519 -14.44 -24.94 -19.28
CA CYS A 519 -15.80 -24.82 -18.82
C CYS A 519 -16.86 -25.21 -19.87
N HIS A 520 -16.51 -25.42 -21.15
CA HIS A 520 -17.46 -25.80 -22.18
C HIS A 520 -17.78 -27.31 -22.17
N SER A 521 -16.94 -28.14 -21.61
CA SER A 521 -17.20 -29.58 -21.49
C SER A 521 -18.08 -29.88 -20.27
N VAL A 522 -19.12 -30.72 -20.44
CA VAL A 522 -20.07 -31.07 -19.37
C VAL A 522 -19.37 -31.69 -18.16
N ARG A 523 -18.33 -32.51 -18.40
CA ARG A 523 -17.55 -33.16 -17.32
C ARG A 523 -16.82 -32.14 -16.44
N TRP A 524 -16.21 -31.12 -17.05
CA TRP A 524 -15.49 -30.09 -16.33
C TRP A 524 -16.42 -29.09 -15.62
N ARG A 525 -17.63 -28.86 -16.12
CA ARG A 525 -18.63 -27.99 -15.45
C ARG A 525 -18.97 -28.47 -14.05
N TRP A 526 -19.24 -29.77 -13.90
CA TRP A 526 -19.55 -30.35 -12.59
C TRP A 526 -18.35 -30.30 -11.64
N GLY A 527 -17.13 -30.55 -12.14
CA GLY A 527 -15.91 -30.41 -11.37
C GLY A 527 -15.69 -28.97 -10.88
N TRP A 528 -15.96 -27.99 -11.75
CA TRP A 528 -15.88 -26.58 -11.40
C TRP A 528 -16.93 -26.18 -10.38
N LEU A 529 -18.19 -26.56 -10.55
CA LEU A 529 -19.24 -26.28 -9.58
C LEU A 529 -18.93 -26.88 -8.22
N ALA A 530 -18.42 -28.11 -8.19
CA ALA A 530 -17.96 -28.75 -6.97
C ALA A 530 -16.79 -27.99 -6.34
N GLY A 531 -15.78 -27.61 -7.14
CA GLY A 531 -14.63 -26.82 -6.67
C GLY A 531 -15.04 -25.44 -6.09
N VAL A 532 -15.94 -24.73 -6.76
CA VAL A 532 -16.52 -23.48 -6.27
C VAL A 532 -17.33 -23.72 -4.99
N GLY A 533 -18.11 -24.80 -4.93
CA GLY A 533 -18.87 -25.16 -3.73
C GLY A 533 -17.97 -25.44 -2.53
N VAL A 534 -16.89 -26.21 -2.71
CA VAL A 534 -15.89 -26.46 -1.67
C VAL A 534 -15.22 -25.17 -1.23
N TRP A 535 -14.86 -24.31 -2.17
CA TRP A 535 -14.24 -23.02 -1.89
C TRP A 535 -15.18 -22.08 -1.11
N LEU A 536 -16.46 -21.97 -1.52
CA LEU A 536 -17.45 -21.19 -0.78
C LEU A 536 -17.71 -21.76 0.62
N GLY A 537 -17.72 -23.09 0.76
CA GLY A 537 -17.82 -23.75 2.07
C GLY A 537 -16.63 -23.43 2.98
N ALA A 538 -15.41 -23.53 2.45
CA ALA A 538 -14.19 -23.16 3.19
C ALA A 538 -14.18 -21.66 3.55
N ALA A 539 -14.69 -20.83 2.65
CA ALA A 539 -14.87 -19.39 2.89
C ALA A 539 -15.83 -19.10 4.04
N ALA A 540 -16.98 -19.77 4.04
CA ALA A 540 -17.97 -19.63 5.11
C ALA A 540 -17.42 -20.09 6.47
N ILE A 541 -16.67 -21.21 6.49
CA ILE A 541 -15.99 -21.71 7.67
C ILE A 541 -14.95 -20.69 8.16
N HIS A 542 -14.09 -20.18 7.27
CA HIS A 542 -13.07 -19.18 7.60
C HIS A 542 -13.71 -17.92 8.17
N PHE A 543 -14.76 -17.41 7.52
CA PHE A 543 -15.51 -16.25 8.01
C PHE A 543 -16.13 -16.51 9.40
N GLY A 544 -16.70 -17.70 9.60
CA GLY A 544 -17.23 -18.13 10.88
C GLY A 544 -16.18 -18.15 11.99
N VAL A 545 -15.01 -18.70 11.69
CA VAL A 545 -13.87 -18.74 12.64
C VAL A 545 -13.39 -17.33 12.97
N VAL A 546 -13.20 -16.48 11.97
CA VAL A 546 -12.74 -15.08 12.19
C VAL A 546 -13.74 -14.32 13.05
N ARG A 547 -15.04 -14.43 12.78
CA ARG A 547 -16.11 -13.79 13.57
C ARG A 547 -16.29 -14.41 14.95
N GLY A 548 -15.95 -15.67 15.13
CA GLY A 548 -15.96 -16.34 16.43
C GLY A 548 -14.76 -16.01 17.32
N THR A 549 -13.74 -15.36 16.75
CA THR A 549 -12.49 -15.05 17.44
C THR A 549 -12.48 -13.61 17.93
N ALA A 550 -12.47 -13.40 19.24
CA ALA A 550 -12.33 -12.06 19.83
C ALA A 550 -10.87 -11.62 19.74
N ARG A 551 -10.63 -10.46 19.14
CA ARG A 551 -9.28 -9.88 19.00
C ARG A 551 -9.27 -8.43 19.46
N TRP A 552 -8.34 -8.12 20.36
CA TRP A 552 -8.04 -6.78 20.82
C TRP A 552 -6.63 -6.42 20.42
N THR A 553 -6.43 -5.31 19.72
CA THR A 553 -5.09 -4.89 19.26
C THR A 553 -4.74 -3.53 19.83
N VAL A 554 -3.68 -3.49 20.62
CA VAL A 554 -3.06 -2.25 21.11
C VAL A 554 -2.14 -1.73 20.00
N LEU A 555 -2.48 -0.55 19.47
CA LEU A 555 -1.76 0.04 18.34
C LEU A 555 -0.57 0.87 18.81
N ASP A 556 0.58 0.66 18.20
CA ASP A 556 1.82 1.40 18.43
C ASP A 556 2.04 2.45 17.33
N PRO A 557 2.34 3.71 17.63
CA PRO A 557 2.45 4.41 18.93
C PRO A 557 1.14 5.10 19.36
N ALA A 558 0.03 4.85 18.66
CA ALA A 558 -1.23 5.58 18.83
C ALA A 558 -1.83 5.47 20.24
N GLU A 559 -1.35 4.54 21.05
CA GLU A 559 -1.98 4.15 22.34
C GLU A 559 -3.47 3.80 22.21
N ALA A 560 -3.96 3.68 20.97
CA ALA A 560 -5.33 3.31 20.67
C ALA A 560 -5.52 1.80 20.81
N LEU A 561 -6.73 1.41 21.21
CA LEU A 561 -7.11 0.01 21.30
C LEU A 561 -8.22 -0.27 20.28
N TRP A 562 -7.96 -1.22 19.40
CA TRP A 562 -8.93 -1.70 18.44
C TRP A 562 -9.49 -3.06 18.89
N MET A 563 -10.81 -3.15 19.02
CA MET A 563 -11.52 -4.38 19.31
C MET A 563 -12.28 -4.81 18.06
N ASP A 564 -11.96 -5.97 17.49
CA ASP A 564 -12.65 -6.49 16.31
C ASP A 564 -14.09 -6.89 16.64
N ALA A 565 -14.96 -6.79 15.64
CA ALA A 565 -16.33 -7.30 15.76
C ALA A 565 -16.34 -8.83 15.87
N THR A 566 -17.14 -9.34 16.78
CA THR A 566 -17.46 -10.76 16.92
C THR A 566 -18.93 -11.03 16.63
N TRP A 567 -19.39 -12.29 16.74
CA TRP A 567 -20.82 -12.60 16.63
C TRP A 567 -21.65 -11.96 17.74
N SER A 568 -21.05 -11.78 18.90
CA SER A 568 -21.72 -11.23 20.09
C SER A 568 -21.53 -9.74 20.26
N HIS A 569 -20.45 -9.17 19.69
CA HIS A 569 -20.04 -7.80 20.00
C HIS A 569 -19.69 -6.98 18.74
N PRO A 570 -20.12 -5.71 18.68
CA PRO A 570 -19.69 -4.81 17.61
C PRO A 570 -18.20 -4.44 17.76
N ALA A 571 -17.59 -3.98 16.66
CA ALA A 571 -16.26 -3.39 16.73
C ALA A 571 -16.26 -2.12 17.58
N LEU A 572 -15.19 -1.92 18.33
CA LEU A 572 -14.99 -0.74 19.17
C LEU A 572 -13.57 -0.21 18.99
N LEU A 573 -13.46 1.07 18.71
CA LEU A 573 -12.18 1.80 18.74
C LEU A 573 -12.13 2.62 20.02
N VAL A 574 -11.06 2.47 20.79
CA VAL A 574 -10.76 3.31 21.94
C VAL A 574 -9.63 4.26 21.57
N ASP A 575 -9.90 5.55 21.64
CA ASP A 575 -9.04 6.68 21.28
C ASP A 575 -8.65 6.76 19.79
N SER A 576 -8.50 7.96 19.29
CA SER A 576 -8.10 8.21 17.90
C SER A 576 -6.59 8.38 17.71
N GLY A 577 -5.85 8.52 18.79
CA GLY A 577 -4.47 8.93 18.73
C GLY A 577 -4.27 10.41 18.35
N SER A 578 -3.03 10.80 18.11
CA SER A 578 -2.72 12.13 17.52
C SER A 578 -3.19 12.18 16.06
N PRO A 579 -3.27 13.37 15.42
CA PRO A 579 -3.62 13.48 14.01
C PRO A 579 -2.73 12.63 13.09
N ALA A 580 -1.44 12.55 13.41
CA ALA A 580 -0.49 11.74 12.65
C ALA A 580 -0.69 10.24 12.85
N ASP A 581 -1.05 9.82 14.08
CA ASP A 581 -1.31 8.41 14.39
C ASP A 581 -2.66 7.97 13.80
N ALA A 582 -3.67 8.83 13.83
CA ALA A 582 -4.95 8.57 13.17
C ALA A 582 -4.76 8.29 11.68
N ALA A 583 -4.09 9.20 10.96
CA ALA A 583 -3.86 9.07 9.53
C ALA A 583 -2.89 7.94 9.17
N GLY A 584 -1.85 7.70 10.00
CA GLY A 584 -0.78 6.74 9.68
C GLY A 584 -0.97 5.34 10.23
N VAL A 585 -1.83 5.15 11.26
CA VAL A 585 -1.98 3.86 11.95
C VAL A 585 -3.44 3.49 12.12
N VAL A 586 -4.25 4.31 12.79
CA VAL A 586 -5.59 3.91 13.22
C VAL A 586 -6.53 3.69 12.04
N ILE A 587 -6.61 4.66 11.12
CA ILE A 587 -7.47 4.57 9.93
C ILE A 587 -6.99 3.45 8.99
N PRO A 588 -5.71 3.39 8.60
CA PRO A 588 -5.23 2.28 7.77
C PRO A 588 -5.41 0.91 8.42
N PHE A 589 -5.26 0.81 9.74
CA PHE A 589 -5.50 -0.45 10.45
C PHE A 589 -6.97 -0.87 10.37
N GLY A 590 -7.91 0.03 10.65
CA GLY A 590 -9.35 -0.26 10.52
C GLY A 590 -9.72 -0.69 9.10
N HIS A 591 -9.21 0.00 8.08
CA HIS A 591 -9.39 -0.39 6.68
C HIS A 591 -8.79 -1.77 6.38
N SER A 592 -7.61 -2.09 6.93
CA SER A 592 -6.99 -3.42 6.78
C SER A 592 -7.81 -4.55 7.44
N ARG A 593 -8.63 -4.20 8.44
CA ARG A 593 -9.60 -5.12 9.06
C ARG A 593 -10.93 -5.20 8.28
N GLY A 594 -11.07 -4.46 7.18
CA GLY A 594 -12.28 -4.41 6.38
C GLY A 594 -13.39 -3.57 7.01
N VAL A 595 -13.04 -2.63 7.87
CA VAL A 595 -13.99 -1.75 8.53
C VAL A 595 -14.02 -0.42 7.78
N GLY A 596 -15.15 -0.12 7.16
CA GLY A 596 -15.45 1.18 6.54
C GLY A 596 -16.45 1.99 7.36
N HIS A 597 -17.14 1.34 8.29
CA HIS A 597 -18.09 1.96 9.20
C HIS A 597 -17.91 1.37 10.59
N LEU A 598 -17.82 2.22 11.61
CA LEU A 598 -17.55 1.81 12.97
C LEU A 598 -18.80 1.98 13.83
N PRO A 599 -19.38 0.92 14.44
CA PRO A 599 -20.56 1.05 15.27
C PRO A 599 -20.33 1.93 16.49
N GLN A 600 -19.19 1.79 17.15
CA GLN A 600 -18.88 2.49 18.40
C GLN A 600 -17.44 2.96 18.46
N MET A 601 -17.26 4.17 18.98
CA MET A 601 -15.95 4.73 19.33
C MET A 601 -15.98 5.24 20.76
N LEU A 602 -14.91 5.00 21.51
CA LEU A 602 -14.73 5.50 22.87
C LEU A 602 -13.57 6.49 22.91
N LEU A 603 -13.81 7.65 23.50
CA LEU A 603 -12.75 8.57 23.89
C LEU A 603 -12.51 8.47 25.40
N SER A 604 -11.35 7.96 25.74
CA SER A 604 -10.95 7.86 27.15
C SER A 604 -10.59 9.20 27.73
N ARG A 605 -9.97 10.06 26.87
CA ARG A 605 -9.53 11.41 27.18
C ARG A 605 -9.72 12.34 25.99
N CYS A 606 -9.89 13.62 26.28
CA CYS A 606 -10.12 14.66 25.28
C CYS A 606 -8.89 15.57 25.07
N ASP A 607 -7.71 15.03 25.22
CA ASP A 607 -6.47 15.73 24.90
C ASP A 607 -6.01 15.47 23.46
N ARG A 608 -5.01 16.24 22.99
CA ARG A 608 -4.50 16.15 21.63
C ARG A 608 -3.95 14.76 21.26
N ARG A 609 -3.54 13.99 22.24
CA ARG A 609 -2.94 12.67 22.03
C ARG A 609 -3.99 11.58 21.81
N HIS A 610 -5.09 11.65 22.55
CA HIS A 610 -6.14 10.63 22.54
C HIS A 610 -7.27 10.99 21.56
N ALA A 611 -7.58 12.27 21.44
CA ALA A 611 -8.67 12.79 20.62
C ALA A 611 -8.20 13.72 19.47
N GLY A 612 -6.89 13.90 19.29
CA GLY A 612 -6.36 14.81 18.27
C GLY A 612 -6.67 14.39 16.83
N GLY A 613 -6.80 13.09 16.58
CA GLY A 613 -7.18 12.54 15.28
C GLY A 613 -8.68 12.32 15.11
N LEU A 614 -9.51 12.81 16.04
CA LEU A 614 -10.95 12.53 16.06
C LEU A 614 -11.64 12.94 14.77
N SER A 615 -11.41 14.14 14.25
CA SER A 615 -12.04 14.61 13.01
C SER A 615 -11.76 13.67 11.82
N ALA A 616 -10.52 13.24 11.67
CA ALA A 616 -10.13 12.30 10.63
C ALA A 616 -10.80 10.93 10.80
N VAL A 617 -10.87 10.42 12.04
CA VAL A 617 -11.51 9.13 12.34
C VAL A 617 -13.03 9.19 12.14
N LEU A 618 -13.69 10.31 12.55
CA LEU A 618 -15.11 10.53 12.29
C LEU A 618 -15.42 10.56 10.79
N GLY A 619 -14.57 11.22 9.99
CA GLY A 619 -14.73 11.27 8.52
C GLY A 619 -14.46 9.93 7.84
N ALA A 620 -13.56 9.10 8.38
CA ALA A 620 -13.19 7.82 7.77
C ALA A 620 -14.17 6.67 8.12
N PHE A 621 -14.76 6.68 9.32
CA PHE A 621 -15.55 5.55 9.82
C PHE A 621 -16.99 5.88 10.18
N GLU A 622 -17.36 7.14 10.23
CA GLU A 622 -18.72 7.61 10.54
C GLU A 622 -19.39 6.84 11.70
N PRO A 623 -18.82 6.83 12.92
CA PRO A 623 -19.33 6.00 14.01
C PRO A 623 -20.78 6.35 14.37
N ASP A 624 -21.61 5.31 14.64
CA ASP A 624 -23.00 5.50 15.07
C ASP A 624 -23.08 6.09 16.47
N GLU A 625 -22.15 5.70 17.36
CA GLU A 625 -22.12 6.13 18.76
C GLU A 625 -20.71 6.52 19.20
N LEU A 626 -20.59 7.73 19.75
CA LEU A 626 -19.36 8.20 20.37
C LEU A 626 -19.54 8.20 21.89
N LEU A 627 -18.80 7.33 22.56
CA LEU A 627 -18.73 7.22 24.00
C LEU A 627 -17.63 8.13 24.52
N VAL A 628 -17.91 8.97 25.49
CA VAL A 628 -16.94 9.91 26.06
C VAL A 628 -16.97 9.81 27.58
N SER A 629 -15.79 9.83 28.21
CA SER A 629 -15.68 9.89 29.65
C SER A 629 -16.47 11.06 30.24
N ALA A 630 -17.34 10.80 31.20
CA ALA A 630 -18.15 11.81 31.86
C ALA A 630 -17.31 12.91 32.56
N GLY A 631 -16.06 12.59 32.95
CA GLY A 631 -15.11 13.57 33.48
C GLY A 631 -14.70 14.69 32.52
N TRP A 632 -15.07 14.56 31.22
CA TRP A 632 -14.76 15.55 30.19
C TRP A 632 -15.97 16.37 29.71
N ARG A 633 -17.10 16.30 30.41
CA ARG A 633 -18.32 17.05 30.05
C ARG A 633 -18.12 18.56 29.94
N SER A 634 -17.18 19.13 30.70
CA SER A 634 -16.84 20.54 30.65
C SER A 634 -15.80 20.89 29.56
N SER A 635 -15.30 19.92 28.85
CA SER A 635 -14.34 20.17 27.76
C SER A 635 -15.06 20.68 26.50
N ARG A 636 -14.32 21.42 25.65
CA ARG A 636 -14.84 21.92 24.35
C ARG A 636 -14.94 20.84 23.27
N ILE A 637 -15.08 19.57 23.67
CA ILE A 637 -15.11 18.48 22.73
C ILE A 637 -16.34 18.51 21.81
N SER A 638 -17.46 19.01 22.33
CA SER A 638 -18.66 19.25 21.53
C SER A 638 -18.44 20.25 20.40
N GLU A 639 -17.49 21.19 20.57
CA GLU A 639 -17.08 22.12 19.51
C GLU A 639 -16.15 21.42 18.50
N GLN A 640 -15.35 20.44 18.93
CA GLN A 640 -14.43 19.69 18.07
C GLN A 640 -15.13 18.60 17.24
N ILE A 641 -16.25 18.09 17.71
CA ILE A 641 -17.06 17.07 17.02
C ILE A 641 -17.71 17.66 15.75
N GLY A 642 -17.68 18.97 15.54
CA GLY A 642 -18.12 19.62 14.30
C GLY A 642 -19.59 19.39 13.94
N ALA A 643 -20.17 20.31 13.17
CA ALA A 643 -21.59 20.26 12.78
C ALA A 643 -21.95 19.16 11.76
N GLY A 644 -20.97 18.37 11.29
CA GLY A 644 -21.14 17.36 10.25
C GLY A 644 -21.36 15.92 10.71
N TRP A 645 -21.13 15.62 12.00
CA TRP A 645 -21.33 14.26 12.48
C TRP A 645 -22.74 14.08 13.05
N SER A 646 -23.46 13.06 12.59
CA SER A 646 -24.88 12.81 12.91
C SER A 646 -25.10 11.68 13.92
N GLY A 647 -24.03 11.08 14.46
CA GLY A 647 -24.10 9.98 15.43
C GLY A 647 -24.54 10.42 16.82
N ARG A 648 -24.64 9.46 17.74
CA ARG A 648 -25.07 9.68 19.12
C ARG A 648 -23.87 9.91 20.04
N LEU A 649 -23.87 11.03 20.78
CA LEU A 649 -22.91 11.26 21.86
C LEU A 649 -23.46 10.72 23.18
N ARG A 650 -22.70 9.86 23.85
CA ARG A 650 -23.04 9.29 25.13
C ARG A 650 -21.90 9.43 26.14
N TRP A 651 -22.21 9.96 27.29
CA TRP A 651 -21.26 10.08 28.40
C TRP A 651 -21.22 8.77 29.22
N VAL A 652 -20.03 8.28 29.51
CA VAL A 652 -19.81 7.02 30.24
C VAL A 652 -19.13 7.27 31.58
N GLU A 653 -19.68 6.62 32.61
CA GLU A 653 -19.17 6.63 33.96
C GLU A 653 -19.47 5.27 34.64
N THR A 654 -18.92 5.03 35.80
CA THR A 654 -19.20 3.81 36.58
C THR A 654 -20.69 3.66 36.80
N GLY A 655 -21.22 2.46 36.54
CA GLY A 655 -22.67 2.18 36.66
C GLY A 655 -23.46 2.52 35.37
N THR A 656 -22.84 3.10 34.33
CA THR A 656 -23.51 3.24 33.04
C THR A 656 -23.84 1.85 32.51
N ARG A 657 -25.10 1.60 32.17
CA ARG A 657 -25.54 0.31 31.62
C ARG A 657 -25.07 0.19 30.19
N SER A 658 -24.18 -0.75 29.92
CA SER A 658 -23.83 -1.27 28.60
C SER A 658 -24.00 -2.79 28.66
N GLN A 659 -24.50 -3.40 27.61
CA GLN A 659 -24.86 -4.82 27.62
C GLN A 659 -23.69 -5.74 27.98
N GLU A 660 -22.43 -5.25 27.90
CA GLU A 660 -21.25 -6.14 27.92
C GLU A 660 -19.96 -5.49 28.45
N ILE A 661 -19.97 -4.17 28.63
CA ILE A 661 -18.83 -3.43 29.17
C ILE A 661 -19.12 -3.02 30.60
N GLU A 662 -18.29 -3.47 31.50
CA GLU A 662 -18.26 -3.01 32.88
C GLU A 662 -17.37 -1.77 32.97
N TRP A 663 -17.93 -0.60 33.21
CA TRP A 663 -17.20 0.64 33.37
C TRP A 663 -16.64 0.73 34.79
N LEU A 664 -15.32 0.68 34.87
CA LEU A 664 -14.61 0.70 36.14
C LEU A 664 -14.36 2.13 36.63
N HIS A 665 -14.20 3.08 35.68
CA HIS A 665 -13.86 4.48 35.95
C HIS A 665 -14.31 5.35 34.77
N PRO A 666 -14.63 6.69 34.92
CA PRO A 666 -14.58 7.48 36.14
C PRO A 666 -15.79 7.24 37.04
N ASP A 667 -15.64 7.63 38.32
CA ASP A 667 -16.74 7.68 39.25
C ASP A 667 -17.36 9.08 39.32
N SER A 668 -18.57 9.17 39.90
CA SER A 668 -19.29 10.44 40.09
C SER A 668 -18.53 11.49 40.89
N GLY A 669 -17.60 11.11 41.74
CA GLY A 669 -16.73 12.01 42.50
C GLY A 669 -15.48 12.51 41.73
N SER A 670 -15.14 11.93 40.58
CA SER A 670 -14.02 12.37 39.74
C SER A 670 -14.43 13.35 38.67
N ILE A 671 -15.72 13.61 38.49
CA ILE A 671 -16.30 14.43 37.42
C ILE A 671 -16.01 15.93 37.59
N GLU A 672 -15.69 16.40 38.82
CA GLU A 672 -15.51 17.83 39.11
C GLU A 672 -14.17 18.42 38.60
N ARG A 673 -13.20 17.60 38.18
CA ARG A 673 -11.90 18.06 37.71
C ARG A 673 -11.51 17.38 36.39
N VAL A 674 -11.41 18.15 35.34
CA VAL A 674 -10.82 17.71 34.06
C VAL A 674 -9.34 17.37 34.29
N SER A 675 -9.04 16.10 34.49
CA SER A 675 -7.67 15.63 34.75
C SER A 675 -7.40 14.27 34.13
N SER A 676 -6.12 13.87 34.09
CA SER A 676 -5.71 12.52 33.70
C SER A 676 -6.28 11.43 34.62
N ASP A 677 -6.86 11.82 35.76
CA ASP A 677 -7.54 10.93 36.66
C ASP A 677 -9.00 10.62 36.28
N ALA A 678 -9.51 11.25 35.20
CA ALA A 678 -10.84 10.98 34.65
C ALA A 678 -10.83 10.13 33.37
N ALA A 679 -9.69 9.47 33.06
CA ALA A 679 -9.62 8.53 31.97
C ALA A 679 -10.53 7.32 32.20
N VAL A 680 -11.09 6.76 31.13
CA VAL A 680 -11.97 5.60 31.23
C VAL A 680 -11.19 4.34 31.60
N GLY A 681 -11.75 3.56 32.54
CA GLY A 681 -11.35 2.17 32.77
C GLY A 681 -12.52 1.25 32.46
N LEU A 682 -12.30 0.21 31.71
CA LEU A 682 -13.33 -0.77 31.35
C LEU A 682 -12.86 -2.22 31.51
N VAL A 683 -13.81 -3.10 31.72
CA VAL A 683 -13.64 -4.56 31.64
C VAL A 683 -14.70 -5.11 30.70
N ARG A 684 -14.28 -6.04 29.84
CA ARG A 684 -15.18 -6.80 28.99
C ARG A 684 -14.90 -8.30 29.12
N ASN A 685 -15.96 -9.08 29.09
CA ASN A 685 -15.86 -10.53 29.12
C ASN A 685 -15.86 -11.04 27.67
N GLU A 686 -14.80 -11.75 27.28
CA GLU A 686 -14.64 -12.32 25.96
C GLU A 686 -14.28 -13.80 26.06
N GLY A 687 -15.15 -14.68 25.58
CA GLY A 687 -14.90 -16.12 25.56
C GLY A 687 -14.52 -16.71 26.91
N GLY A 688 -15.09 -16.19 28.03
CA GLY A 688 -14.80 -16.60 29.38
C GLY A 688 -13.61 -15.92 30.08
N PHE A 689 -12.85 -15.06 29.31
CA PHE A 689 -11.76 -14.25 29.85
C PHE A 689 -12.24 -12.83 30.20
N ARG A 690 -11.74 -12.30 31.32
CA ARG A 690 -11.96 -10.90 31.73
C ARG A 690 -10.76 -10.03 31.24
N LEU A 691 -10.99 -9.21 30.25
CA LEU A 691 -10.00 -8.31 29.68
C LEU A 691 -10.26 -6.89 30.19
N ALA A 692 -9.27 -6.28 30.83
CA ALA A 692 -9.36 -4.93 31.36
C ALA A 692 -8.48 -3.97 30.56
N TRP A 693 -9.00 -2.77 30.31
CA TRP A 693 -8.25 -1.64 29.75
C TRP A 693 -8.43 -0.44 30.67
N ILE A 694 -7.31 0.19 31.04
CA ILE A 694 -7.32 1.35 31.94
C ILE A 694 -6.61 2.58 31.34
N GLY A 695 -6.14 2.48 30.10
CA GLY A 695 -5.42 3.58 29.43
C GLY A 695 -4.24 4.09 30.25
N ASP A 696 -3.99 5.39 30.17
CA ASP A 696 -2.95 6.12 30.87
C ASP A 696 -3.46 6.77 32.18
N LEU A 697 -4.32 6.06 32.94
CA LEU A 697 -4.92 6.53 34.17
C LEU A 697 -3.85 6.93 35.19
N ALA A 698 -3.94 8.18 35.69
CA ALA A 698 -2.97 8.71 36.63
C ALA A 698 -3.14 8.15 38.07
N ALA A 699 -2.20 8.48 38.93
CA ALA A 699 -2.06 7.84 40.25
C ALA A 699 -3.32 7.96 41.15
N GLU A 700 -4.03 9.08 41.11
CA GLU A 700 -5.25 9.26 41.90
C GLU A 700 -6.39 8.39 41.33
N GLY A 701 -6.61 8.40 40.02
CA GLY A 701 -7.56 7.54 39.36
C GLY A 701 -7.28 6.06 39.64
N GLN A 702 -6.01 5.65 39.64
CA GLN A 702 -5.62 4.27 40.01
C GLN A 702 -5.95 3.94 41.47
N ARG A 703 -5.77 4.88 42.41
CA ARG A 703 -6.15 4.67 43.84
C ARG A 703 -7.63 4.47 43.99
N ARG A 704 -8.45 5.31 43.35
CA ARG A 704 -9.92 5.21 43.39
C ARG A 704 -10.40 3.91 42.75
N LEU A 705 -9.81 3.56 41.61
CA LEU A 705 -10.10 2.28 40.96
C LEU A 705 -9.73 1.10 41.88
N ALA A 706 -8.54 1.11 42.46
CA ALA A 706 -8.09 0.06 43.40
C ALA A 706 -9.01 -0.14 44.58
N ALA A 707 -9.51 0.94 45.18
CA ALA A 707 -10.44 0.87 46.31
C ALA A 707 -11.77 0.15 45.99
N ARG A 708 -12.20 0.24 44.73
CA ARG A 708 -13.43 -0.43 44.26
C ARG A 708 -13.22 -1.88 43.88
N VAL A 709 -12.10 -2.15 43.21
CA VAL A 709 -11.83 -3.49 42.67
C VAL A 709 -11.43 -4.48 43.76
N GLN A 710 -11.06 -4.02 44.95
CA GLN A 710 -10.73 -4.90 46.11
C GLN A 710 -11.80 -5.94 46.46
N ALA A 711 -13.05 -5.70 46.09
CA ALA A 711 -14.19 -6.63 46.36
C ALA A 711 -14.53 -7.52 45.14
N GLY A 712 -13.81 -7.44 44.00
CA GLY A 712 -14.21 -8.04 42.74
C GLY A 712 -13.40 -9.27 42.31
N ARG A 713 -13.87 -9.92 41.24
CA ARG A 713 -13.16 -10.99 40.52
C ARG A 713 -11.94 -10.41 39.77
N GLY A 714 -10.77 -11.06 39.86
CA GLY A 714 -9.57 -10.66 39.13
C GLY A 714 -9.77 -10.59 37.59
N VAL A 715 -8.79 -10.07 36.88
CA VAL A 715 -8.78 -10.00 35.42
C VAL A 715 -7.72 -10.94 34.83
N ASP A 716 -7.99 -11.51 33.67
CA ASP A 716 -7.02 -12.38 33.00
C ASP A 716 -5.94 -11.56 32.31
N LEU A 717 -6.31 -10.42 31.70
CA LEU A 717 -5.41 -9.49 31.06
C LEU A 717 -5.68 -8.05 31.48
N LEU A 718 -4.60 -7.30 31.73
CA LEU A 718 -4.64 -5.86 31.94
C LEU A 718 -3.89 -5.15 30.84
N ILE A 719 -4.56 -4.26 30.13
CA ILE A 719 -3.97 -3.35 29.14
C ILE A 719 -3.90 -1.96 29.77
N ALA A 720 -2.71 -1.34 29.76
CA ALA A 720 -2.48 -0.01 30.29
C ALA A 720 -1.53 0.78 29.42
N ALA A 721 -1.60 2.10 29.47
CA ALA A 721 -0.64 3.01 28.89
C ALA A 721 0.16 3.75 29.98
N VAL A 722 1.33 4.26 29.63
CA VAL A 722 2.17 4.98 30.59
C VAL A 722 1.60 6.38 30.83
N PRO A 723 1.19 6.72 32.05
CA PRO A 723 0.64 8.05 32.34
C PRO A 723 1.72 9.12 32.21
N PRO A 724 1.34 10.37 31.84
CA PRO A 724 2.30 11.46 31.65
C PRO A 724 2.98 11.90 32.96
N ARG A 725 2.35 11.64 34.11
CA ARG A 725 2.84 11.97 35.45
C ARG A 725 2.35 10.93 36.45
N GLY A 726 3.19 10.70 37.47
CA GLY A 726 2.85 9.79 38.57
C GLY A 726 3.27 8.34 38.36
N GLY A 727 3.05 7.51 39.36
CA GLY A 727 3.37 6.09 39.31
C GLY A 727 2.37 5.31 38.45
N MET A 728 2.86 4.31 37.77
CA MET A 728 2.05 3.39 36.97
C MET A 728 1.83 2.07 37.70
N LEU A 729 0.62 1.51 37.61
CA LEU A 729 0.26 0.19 38.17
C LEU A 729 0.68 0.03 39.66
N SER A 730 0.01 0.81 40.52
CA SER A 730 0.23 0.75 41.97
C SER A 730 0.03 -0.67 42.52
N GLU A 731 0.70 -0.98 43.64
CA GLU A 731 0.54 -2.30 44.29
C GLU A 731 -0.91 -2.60 44.65
N ALA A 732 -1.63 -1.58 45.15
CA ALA A 732 -3.05 -1.69 45.48
C ALA A 732 -3.89 -2.09 44.26
N LEU A 733 -3.62 -1.47 43.09
CA LEU A 733 -4.32 -1.79 41.85
C LEU A 733 -4.01 -3.20 41.35
N LEU A 734 -2.74 -3.61 41.42
CA LEU A 734 -2.33 -4.96 41.01
C LEU A 734 -2.90 -6.04 41.96
N ASN A 735 -3.00 -5.73 43.24
CA ASN A 735 -3.61 -6.64 44.24
C ASN A 735 -5.13 -6.77 44.04
N GLY A 736 -5.80 -5.69 43.63
CA GLY A 736 -7.22 -5.69 43.33
C GLY A 736 -7.56 -6.42 42.04
N LEU A 737 -6.88 -6.09 40.95
CA LEU A 737 -7.13 -6.64 39.60
C LEU A 737 -6.51 -8.04 39.41
N LYS A 738 -5.44 -8.37 40.10
CA LYS A 738 -4.72 -9.66 40.01
C LYS A 738 -4.52 -10.15 38.56
N PRO A 739 -3.95 -9.33 37.67
CA PRO A 739 -3.81 -9.70 36.25
C PRO A 739 -2.87 -10.89 36.06
N ARG A 740 -3.22 -11.81 35.16
CA ARG A 740 -2.38 -12.95 34.81
C ARG A 740 -1.33 -12.56 33.72
N ALA A 741 -1.62 -11.52 32.92
CA ALA A 741 -0.69 -10.90 32.01
C ALA A 741 -0.97 -9.39 31.89
N VAL A 742 0.03 -8.64 31.48
CA VAL A 742 -0.06 -7.19 31.30
C VAL A 742 0.49 -6.80 29.93
N VAL A 743 -0.26 -5.95 29.22
CA VAL A 743 0.20 -5.28 28.02
C VAL A 743 0.32 -3.79 28.31
N ILE A 744 1.48 -3.21 28.02
CA ILE A 744 1.74 -1.79 28.25
C ILE A 744 2.03 -1.08 26.93
N ALA A 745 1.20 -0.09 26.60
CA ALA A 745 1.50 0.89 25.58
C ALA A 745 2.58 1.84 26.13
N SER A 746 3.78 1.80 25.54
CA SER A 746 4.95 2.57 25.95
C SER A 746 5.74 3.05 24.76
N GLU A 747 6.41 4.19 24.89
CA GLU A 747 7.29 4.75 23.87
C GLU A 747 8.74 4.32 24.09
N PRO A 748 9.56 4.22 23.02
CA PRO A 748 10.97 3.95 23.12
C PRO A 748 11.73 5.11 23.81
N ALA A 749 12.85 4.80 24.44
CA ALA A 749 13.73 5.80 25.02
C ALA A 749 14.37 6.71 23.94
N PRO A 750 14.60 8.00 24.25
CA PRO A 750 14.21 8.73 25.47
C PRO A 750 12.79 9.32 25.34
N SER A 751 11.88 8.91 26.20
CA SER A 751 10.53 9.46 26.25
C SER A 751 10.03 9.53 27.68
N PRO A 752 9.27 10.57 28.08
CA PRO A 752 8.60 10.61 29.38
C PRO A 752 7.55 9.51 29.57
N ARG A 753 7.16 8.85 28.47
CA ARG A 753 6.22 7.71 28.47
C ARG A 753 6.92 6.36 28.29
N GLN A 754 8.19 6.32 28.56
CA GLN A 754 8.91 5.08 28.71
C GLN A 754 8.44 4.35 29.97
N LEU A 755 8.35 3.02 29.91
CA LEU A 755 7.97 2.22 31.08
C LEU A 755 8.91 2.49 32.26
N PRO A 756 8.40 2.96 33.43
CA PRO A 756 9.23 3.20 34.60
C PRO A 756 9.90 1.90 35.09
N ALA A 757 11.19 1.98 35.40
CA ALA A 757 11.97 0.84 35.89
C ALA A 757 11.39 0.20 37.17
N GLU A 758 10.74 1.00 38.01
CA GLU A 758 10.04 0.52 39.21
C GLU A 758 8.86 -0.36 38.86
N THR A 759 8.01 0.07 37.92
CA THR A 759 6.85 -0.72 37.44
C THR A 759 7.32 -2.03 36.80
N TRP A 760 8.38 -1.98 36.00
CA TRP A 760 8.95 -3.19 35.41
C TRP A 760 9.45 -4.16 36.47
N ARG A 761 10.21 -3.68 37.49
CA ARG A 761 10.67 -4.52 38.59
C ARG A 761 9.50 -5.13 39.40
N ARG A 762 8.46 -4.34 39.66
CA ARG A 762 7.23 -4.76 40.34
C ARG A 762 6.49 -5.89 39.64
N LEU A 763 6.33 -5.79 38.33
CA LEU A 763 5.65 -6.83 37.53
C LEU A 763 6.52 -8.10 37.47
N ARG A 764 7.83 -7.95 37.28
CA ARG A 764 8.77 -9.06 37.22
C ARG A 764 8.86 -9.82 38.55
N SER A 765 8.89 -9.13 39.70
CA SER A 765 8.91 -9.76 41.03
C SER A 765 7.66 -10.59 41.30
N ARG A 766 6.54 -10.28 40.66
CA ARG A 766 5.29 -11.02 40.73
C ARG A 766 5.16 -12.14 39.68
N GLY A 767 6.16 -12.31 38.82
CA GLY A 767 6.11 -13.31 37.77
C GLY A 767 5.05 -13.03 36.70
N ILE A 768 4.53 -11.79 36.59
CA ILE A 768 3.48 -11.44 35.64
C ILE A 768 4.11 -11.23 34.25
N PRO A 769 3.67 -11.98 33.22
CA PRO A 769 4.11 -11.76 31.84
C PRO A 769 3.78 -10.35 31.36
N LEU A 770 4.78 -9.68 30.76
CA LEU A 770 4.66 -8.31 30.30
C LEU A 770 5.03 -8.21 28.81
N LEU A 771 4.13 -7.66 28.01
CA LEU A 771 4.41 -7.20 26.65
C LEU A 771 4.39 -5.67 26.62
N ARG A 772 5.28 -5.10 25.79
CA ARG A 772 5.45 -3.65 25.65
C ARG A 772 5.44 -3.28 24.20
N THR A 773 4.69 -2.25 23.82
CA THR A 773 4.60 -1.84 22.41
C THR A 773 5.93 -1.30 21.86
N ASP A 774 6.73 -0.58 22.64
CA ASP A 774 8.04 -0.08 22.23
C ASP A 774 9.04 -1.19 21.83
N ARG A 775 8.90 -2.39 22.41
CA ARG A 775 9.76 -3.54 22.11
C ARG A 775 9.12 -4.54 21.16
N HIS A 776 7.82 -4.73 21.25
CA HIS A 776 7.11 -5.78 20.51
C HIS A 776 6.31 -5.24 19.32
N GLY A 777 6.23 -3.91 19.13
CA GLY A 777 5.30 -3.28 18.20
C GLY A 777 3.86 -3.41 18.67
N SER A 778 2.89 -3.27 17.80
CA SER A 778 1.49 -3.48 18.16
C SER A 778 1.27 -4.90 18.71
N VAL A 779 0.48 -5.00 19.78
CA VAL A 779 0.20 -6.26 20.45
C VAL A 779 -1.26 -6.64 20.26
N SER A 780 -1.50 -7.81 19.70
CA SER A 780 -2.83 -8.39 19.55
C SER A 780 -3.08 -9.43 20.61
N VAL A 781 -4.24 -9.35 21.24
CA VAL A 781 -4.77 -10.29 22.20
C VAL A 781 -5.91 -11.04 21.54
N VAL A 782 -5.79 -12.35 21.41
CA VAL A 782 -6.73 -13.18 20.66
C VAL A 782 -7.29 -14.26 21.58
N VAL A 783 -8.60 -14.33 21.67
CA VAL A 783 -9.29 -15.41 22.37
C VAL A 783 -9.76 -16.44 21.37
N ARG A 784 -9.13 -17.61 21.38
CA ARG A 784 -9.47 -18.73 20.50
C ARG A 784 -9.30 -20.06 21.22
N ASP A 785 -10.13 -21.03 20.90
CA ASP A 785 -10.04 -22.39 21.40
C ASP A 785 -10.00 -22.51 22.95
N GLY A 786 -10.63 -21.56 23.65
CA GLY A 786 -10.61 -21.53 25.11
C GLY A 786 -9.28 -21.08 25.74
N GLU A 787 -8.37 -20.51 24.93
CA GLU A 787 -7.10 -19.93 25.35
C GLU A 787 -7.00 -18.44 24.97
N LEU A 788 -6.24 -17.69 25.76
CA LEU A 788 -5.88 -16.31 25.51
C LEU A 788 -4.49 -16.26 24.90
N TRP A 789 -4.40 -15.86 23.64
CA TRP A 789 -3.15 -15.72 22.90
C TRP A 789 -2.69 -14.27 22.90
N LEU A 790 -1.42 -14.05 23.22
CA LEU A 790 -0.73 -12.76 23.15
C LEU A 790 0.20 -12.82 21.95
N GLU A 791 -0.12 -12.10 20.89
CA GLU A 791 0.63 -12.06 19.64
C GLU A 791 1.22 -10.67 19.45
N SER A 792 2.49 -10.54 19.08
CA SER A 792 3.11 -9.25 18.82
C SER A 792 3.49 -9.12 17.34
N GLN A 793 3.55 -7.89 16.84
CA GLN A 793 3.97 -7.57 15.49
C GLN A 793 5.41 -8.06 15.19
N ARG A 794 6.28 -8.14 16.20
CA ARG A 794 7.68 -8.56 16.05
C ARG A 794 7.90 -10.06 16.30
N GLY A 795 6.85 -10.88 16.16
CA GLY A 795 6.96 -12.35 16.15
C GLY A 795 6.89 -13.05 17.50
N PHE A 796 6.61 -12.33 18.60
CA PHE A 796 6.38 -13.00 19.88
C PHE A 796 4.95 -13.54 19.91
N SER A 797 4.80 -14.80 20.36
CA SER A 797 3.50 -15.44 20.60
C SER A 797 3.54 -16.25 21.89
N ARG A 798 2.50 -16.11 22.72
CA ARG A 798 2.34 -16.86 23.98
C ARG A 798 0.88 -17.10 24.28
N SER A 799 0.52 -18.32 24.65
CA SER A 799 -0.82 -18.66 25.12
C SER A 799 -0.91 -18.65 26.64
N LEU A 800 -2.08 -18.31 27.14
CA LEU A 800 -2.49 -18.42 28.55
C LEU A 800 -3.76 -19.25 28.59
N PRO A 801 -3.76 -20.43 29.20
CA PRO A 801 -4.95 -21.26 29.33
C PRO A 801 -6.01 -20.57 30.19
N ALA A 802 -7.28 -20.95 30.03
CA ALA A 802 -8.33 -20.46 30.87
C ALA A 802 -8.01 -20.72 32.37
N ALA A 803 -8.32 -19.75 33.22
CA ALA A 803 -8.23 -19.98 34.66
C ALA A 803 -9.25 -21.05 35.05
N VAL A 804 -8.81 -22.08 35.72
CA VAL A 804 -9.73 -23.00 36.39
C VAL A 804 -10.40 -22.15 37.46
N ARG A 805 -11.66 -21.76 37.27
CA ARG A 805 -12.47 -20.94 38.18
C ARG A 805 -13.32 -21.80 39.07
#